data_2ed3a7dbb1677bb8923e55e802eda4e4
#
_entry.id   2ed3a7dbb1677bb8923e55e802eda4e4
#
_cell.length_a   1.000
_cell.length_b   1.000
_cell.length_c   1.000
_cell.angle_alpha   90.00
_cell.angle_beta   90.00
_cell.angle_gamma   90.00
#
_symmetry.space_group_name_H-M   'P 1'
#
loop_
_entity.id
_entity.type
_entity.pdbx_description
1 polymer ?
#
loop_
_entity_poly.entity_id
_entity_poly.type
_entity_poly.pdbx_seq_one_letter_code
_entity_poly.pdbx_strand_id
1 'polypeptide(L)'
;MILSRKWANDYVDLTDIDNKTFCDEMTLSGSKVEGYEVEGSDIENVVVGQVLSMEKHPDSDHLWVCQVSVGDDQPLQIVTGAQNLKPMDIVPVALVGATVINRKDHKLEKIKKGKLRGVASAGMLCSFDELGLTQNDFPYACADGIFVLGDDCDKTLGMDIHKAIGYDDTCVEFEITSNRCDCLSVTGLAREAAATFNRPFTLPEPEVKPGHGNVNDLLQVHIEDGEKCYRYTGAVVENVRVKESPRWLRERLRACGVRTISNIVDITNYVMLEYGQPMHAFDLRYLVGNTVNVRNAKAGETITTLDGETRELTENMLVIADTEKPVAVAGVMGGEYSGIMDDITTIVFESACFNGTCVRRTAKALGMRTEASARYEKELDPNQTMRALKRALQLVQLLDAGDVVDGVVDCCKKVKEQVTVDWDYQWINRFIGFDLSEQQMIDILKKIDFDVRDGKVYAPTFRNDIEHLADLAEEVARFYGFHNIPNHMLQGAANGKLTHRQSFERKLGNTLLACGCTEVSTFSFISPKAYDKICLPADSTLRNSIVILNPLGEDTSIMRTTILPSMLDVLSFNYNHKTEAACMYEMGTVYTPTTPDKLPIESQKVTIGMYGGGADFFALKGIVEKLLDCLHVDHYDVEPVKDNPTFHPGRTAAFTIDGKVLATLGEVHPNVAENYAIGTRVYLAEIDVNTAYENESGTRTHKPLPKYPASNRDLAFVCDKEIPVLKLQRAIGEAVGKTLESVKLFDVYQGEQIEKGKKSVAFNIRMRAHDRTLTDDEADAAMKRVVKALDKMGISLRS
;
A
#
# COMPACT_ATOMS: atom_id res chain seq x y z
N MET A 1 11.91 -6.82 -8.66
CA MET A 1 13.18 -7.27 -9.31
C MET A 1 12.88 -7.64 -10.74
N ILE A 2 13.63 -7.06 -11.69
CA ILE A 2 13.49 -7.43 -13.11
C ILE A 2 14.57 -8.47 -13.42
N LEU A 3 14.17 -9.59 -14.02
CA LEU A 3 15.04 -10.69 -14.45
C LEU A 3 15.14 -10.71 -15.97
N SER A 4 16.36 -10.60 -16.50
CA SER A 4 16.68 -10.93 -17.89
C SER A 4 16.63 -12.45 -18.09
N ARG A 5 15.81 -12.95 -18.98
CA ARG A 5 15.78 -14.40 -19.29
C ARG A 5 17.05 -14.85 -20.02
N LYS A 6 17.62 -14.00 -20.87
CA LYS A 6 18.94 -14.30 -21.50
C LYS A 6 20.04 -14.45 -20.46
N TRP A 7 20.07 -13.57 -19.45
CA TRP A 7 21.07 -13.66 -18.39
C TRP A 7 20.86 -14.89 -17.50
N ALA A 8 19.60 -15.21 -17.14
CA ALA A 8 19.27 -16.41 -16.38
C ALA A 8 19.73 -17.70 -17.08
N ASN A 9 19.70 -17.73 -18.42
CA ASN A 9 20.17 -18.87 -19.21
C ASN A 9 21.68 -19.16 -19.09
N ASP A 10 22.49 -18.25 -18.56
CA ASP A 10 23.87 -18.53 -18.23
C ASP A 10 24.01 -19.55 -17.07
N TYR A 11 22.98 -19.67 -16.24
CA TYR A 11 22.97 -20.50 -15.03
C TYR A 11 22.04 -21.70 -15.13
N VAL A 12 21.00 -21.61 -15.94
CA VAL A 12 19.99 -22.66 -16.13
C VAL A 12 19.42 -22.56 -17.55
N ASP A 13 19.39 -23.63 -18.30
CA ASP A 13 18.80 -23.65 -19.65
C ASP A 13 17.28 -23.63 -19.58
N LEU A 14 16.68 -22.51 -20.00
CA LEU A 14 15.23 -22.24 -20.06
C LEU A 14 14.77 -21.89 -21.48
N THR A 15 15.58 -22.17 -22.49
CA THR A 15 15.36 -21.73 -23.90
C THR A 15 14.16 -22.38 -24.53
N ASP A 16 13.77 -23.59 -24.10
CA ASP A 16 12.61 -24.34 -24.57
C ASP A 16 11.30 -24.00 -23.85
N ILE A 17 11.31 -23.10 -22.87
CA ILE A 17 10.15 -22.71 -22.07
C ILE A 17 9.61 -21.37 -22.57
N ASP A 18 8.35 -21.32 -22.99
CA ASP A 18 7.73 -20.08 -23.41
C ASP A 18 7.50 -19.12 -22.24
N ASN A 19 7.35 -17.83 -22.55
CA ASN A 19 7.26 -16.77 -21.53
C ASN A 19 6.06 -16.94 -20.59
N LYS A 20 4.92 -17.37 -21.11
CA LYS A 20 3.72 -17.55 -20.29
C LYS A 20 3.89 -18.71 -19.32
N THR A 21 4.34 -19.87 -19.80
CA THR A 21 4.62 -21.05 -18.95
C THR A 21 5.66 -20.70 -17.88
N PHE A 22 6.71 -19.95 -18.24
CA PHE A 22 7.72 -19.51 -17.29
C PHE A 22 7.09 -18.68 -16.16
N CYS A 23 6.30 -17.65 -16.49
CA CYS A 23 5.66 -16.78 -15.52
C CYS A 23 4.65 -17.50 -14.63
N ASP A 24 3.82 -18.36 -15.21
CA ASP A 24 2.80 -19.13 -14.49
C ASP A 24 3.44 -20.11 -13.49
N GLU A 25 4.44 -20.89 -13.91
CA GLU A 25 5.11 -21.89 -13.05
C GLU A 25 5.98 -21.25 -11.97
N MET A 26 6.69 -20.16 -12.27
CA MET A 26 7.45 -19.42 -11.25
C MET A 26 6.51 -18.83 -10.17
N THR A 27 5.35 -18.32 -10.56
CA THR A 27 4.33 -17.86 -9.62
C THR A 27 3.80 -19.00 -8.77
N LEU A 28 3.47 -20.15 -9.38
CA LEU A 28 2.94 -21.32 -8.67
C LEU A 28 3.95 -21.92 -7.69
N SER A 29 5.26 -21.81 -7.97
CA SER A 29 6.34 -22.26 -7.07
C SER A 29 6.76 -21.24 -6.01
N GLY A 30 6.05 -20.09 -5.92
CA GLY A 30 6.21 -19.10 -4.84
C GLY A 30 7.02 -17.85 -5.21
N SER A 31 7.54 -17.75 -6.44
CA SER A 31 8.21 -16.56 -6.95
C SER A 31 7.23 -15.77 -7.83
N LYS A 32 6.43 -14.88 -7.21
CA LYS A 32 5.33 -14.18 -7.89
C LYS A 32 5.84 -13.29 -9.02
N VAL A 33 5.31 -13.50 -10.22
CA VAL A 33 5.54 -12.68 -11.40
C VAL A 33 4.42 -11.63 -11.50
N GLU A 34 4.79 -10.35 -11.65
CA GLU A 34 3.86 -9.24 -11.89
C GLU A 34 3.57 -9.08 -13.39
N GLY A 35 4.53 -9.37 -14.24
CA GLY A 35 4.41 -9.27 -15.69
C GLY A 35 5.73 -9.55 -16.41
N TYR A 36 5.68 -9.50 -17.73
CA TYR A 36 6.89 -9.56 -18.55
C TYR A 36 6.78 -8.66 -19.75
N GLU A 37 7.91 -8.17 -20.22
CA GLU A 37 8.06 -7.39 -21.43
C GLU A 37 9.09 -8.06 -22.34
N VAL A 38 8.81 -8.10 -23.63
CA VAL A 38 9.78 -8.53 -24.66
C VAL A 38 10.34 -7.29 -25.32
N GLU A 39 11.63 -7.05 -25.13
CA GLU A 39 12.29 -5.87 -25.72
C GLU A 39 12.04 -5.82 -27.22
N GLY A 40 11.70 -4.66 -27.74
CA GLY A 40 11.49 -4.43 -29.17
C GLY A 40 10.22 -5.03 -29.77
N SER A 41 9.32 -5.66 -28.97
CA SER A 41 8.13 -6.34 -29.48
C SER A 41 7.16 -5.45 -30.27
N ASP A 42 7.19 -4.13 -30.03
CA ASP A 42 6.33 -3.16 -30.72
C ASP A 42 6.84 -2.76 -32.11
N ILE A 43 8.09 -3.09 -32.42
CA ILE A 43 8.75 -2.75 -33.67
C ILE A 43 8.83 -4.02 -34.54
N GLU A 44 8.30 -3.96 -35.74
CA GLU A 44 8.21 -5.13 -36.62
C GLU A 44 8.82 -4.83 -38.01
N ASN A 45 9.42 -5.83 -38.62
CA ASN A 45 9.94 -5.77 -39.99
C ASN A 45 10.98 -4.67 -40.23
N VAL A 46 11.83 -4.41 -39.23
CA VAL A 46 13.02 -3.57 -39.37
C VAL A 46 14.24 -4.48 -39.42
N VAL A 47 15.04 -4.35 -40.47
CA VAL A 47 16.17 -5.25 -40.73
C VAL A 47 17.48 -4.48 -40.91
N VAL A 48 18.60 -5.15 -40.76
CA VAL A 48 19.93 -4.60 -41.07
C VAL A 48 20.08 -4.41 -42.56
N GLY A 49 20.47 -3.21 -43.00
CA GLY A 49 20.77 -2.91 -44.38
C GLY A 49 22.07 -2.13 -44.56
N GLN A 50 22.61 -2.18 -45.77
CA GLN A 50 23.81 -1.44 -46.16
C GLN A 50 23.51 -0.40 -47.20
N VAL A 51 23.96 0.83 -47.00
CA VAL A 51 23.84 1.92 -47.97
C VAL A 51 24.91 1.71 -49.06
N LEU A 52 24.52 1.31 -50.25
CA LEU A 52 25.42 1.02 -51.38
C LEU A 52 25.85 2.30 -52.09
N SER A 53 24.90 3.21 -52.37
CA SER A 53 25.15 4.50 -52.99
C SER A 53 24.18 5.57 -52.51
N MET A 54 24.56 6.83 -52.63
CA MET A 54 23.76 7.99 -52.29
C MET A 54 23.88 9.05 -53.40
N GLU A 55 22.74 9.53 -53.86
CA GLU A 55 22.67 10.61 -54.84
C GLU A 55 21.79 11.75 -54.29
N LYS A 56 22.09 13.00 -54.64
CA LYS A 56 21.23 14.14 -54.27
C LYS A 56 19.86 14.01 -54.96
N HIS A 57 18.82 14.33 -54.20
CA HIS A 57 17.46 14.34 -54.75
C HIS A 57 17.35 15.44 -55.82
N PRO A 58 16.73 15.11 -56.98
CA PRO A 58 16.68 16.07 -58.11
C PRO A 58 15.92 17.36 -57.80
N ASP A 59 14.95 17.33 -56.87
CA ASP A 59 14.09 18.48 -56.54
C ASP A 59 14.26 18.93 -55.07
N SER A 60 15.38 18.61 -54.43
CA SER A 60 15.62 19.01 -53.00
C SER A 60 17.08 19.01 -52.65
N ASP A 61 17.53 20.12 -52.03
CA ASP A 61 18.91 20.29 -51.54
C ASP A 61 19.18 19.51 -50.21
N HIS A 62 18.10 19.06 -49.55
CA HIS A 62 18.17 18.42 -48.21
C HIS A 62 17.84 16.93 -48.23
N LEU A 63 17.49 16.36 -49.37
CA LEU A 63 17.13 14.94 -49.46
C LEU A 63 18.19 14.15 -50.22
N TRP A 64 18.37 12.91 -49.81
CA TRP A 64 19.21 11.91 -50.46
C TRP A 64 18.39 10.77 -50.99
N VAL A 65 18.73 10.27 -52.17
CA VAL A 65 18.20 9.02 -52.71
C VAL A 65 19.26 7.95 -52.53
N CYS A 66 18.98 6.98 -51.68
CA CYS A 66 19.88 5.91 -51.29
C CYS A 66 19.46 4.59 -51.98
N GLN A 67 20.47 3.85 -52.46
CA GLN A 67 20.28 2.40 -52.79
C GLN A 67 20.78 1.62 -51.61
N VAL A 68 19.91 0.79 -51.05
CA VAL A 68 20.16 0.07 -49.79
C VAL A 68 19.98 -1.43 -50.01
N SER A 69 21.02 -2.21 -49.74
CA SER A 69 20.92 -3.67 -49.75
C SER A 69 20.46 -4.18 -48.41
N VAL A 70 19.49 -5.08 -48.40
CA VAL A 70 19.00 -5.82 -47.23
C VAL A 70 19.30 -7.31 -47.32
N GLY A 71 20.21 -7.68 -48.25
CA GLY A 71 20.55 -9.10 -48.50
C GLY A 71 19.77 -9.71 -49.64
N ASP A 72 18.82 -9.01 -50.25
CA ASP A 72 18.05 -9.44 -51.44
C ASP A 72 18.83 -9.18 -52.73
N ASP A 73 18.41 -9.84 -53.85
CA ASP A 73 19.04 -9.71 -55.16
C ASP A 73 19.00 -8.27 -55.72
N GLN A 74 18.05 -7.44 -55.30
CA GLN A 74 17.93 -6.06 -55.72
C GLN A 74 17.92 -5.08 -54.56
N PRO A 75 18.67 -3.99 -54.66
CA PRO A 75 18.68 -2.97 -53.65
C PRO A 75 17.37 -2.20 -53.60
N LEU A 76 16.96 -1.76 -52.40
CA LEU A 76 15.81 -0.92 -52.14
C LEU A 76 16.22 0.58 -52.35
N GLN A 77 15.38 1.30 -53.14
CA GLN A 77 15.50 2.74 -53.21
C GLN A 77 14.78 3.40 -52.05
N ILE A 78 15.49 4.12 -51.20
CA ILE A 78 14.96 4.82 -50.02
C ILE A 78 15.41 6.29 -50.07
N VAL A 79 14.45 7.19 -49.84
CA VAL A 79 14.71 8.63 -49.75
C VAL A 79 14.75 9.06 -48.28
N THR A 80 15.86 9.76 -47.91
CA THR A 80 16.04 10.24 -46.54
C THR A 80 16.48 11.70 -46.49
N GLY A 81 16.14 12.38 -45.37
CA GLY A 81 16.62 13.74 -45.08
C GLY A 81 17.85 13.76 -44.18
N ALA A 82 18.31 12.62 -43.70
CA ALA A 82 19.44 12.53 -42.79
C ALA A 82 20.76 12.95 -43.48
N GLN A 83 21.62 13.65 -42.75
CA GLN A 83 22.88 14.17 -43.27
C GLN A 83 24.12 13.45 -42.72
N ASN A 84 23.93 12.48 -41.84
CA ASN A 84 25.00 11.75 -41.16
C ASN A 84 25.42 10.45 -41.88
N LEU A 85 24.82 10.15 -43.04
CA LEU A 85 25.05 8.91 -43.79
C LEU A 85 26.21 9.01 -44.78
N LYS A 86 26.85 7.87 -45.01
CA LYS A 86 27.89 7.65 -46.04
C LYS A 86 27.65 6.33 -46.77
N PRO A 87 28.08 6.18 -48.03
CA PRO A 87 28.13 4.87 -48.66
C PRO A 87 28.91 3.86 -47.80
N MET A 88 28.43 2.63 -47.78
CA MET A 88 28.91 1.50 -46.97
C MET A 88 28.46 1.50 -45.51
N ASP A 89 27.75 2.51 -45.03
CA ASP A 89 27.17 2.49 -43.68
C ASP A 89 26.15 1.36 -43.53
N ILE A 90 26.19 0.70 -42.39
CA ILE A 90 25.19 -0.33 -41.99
C ILE A 90 24.17 0.34 -41.09
N VAL A 91 22.88 0.19 -41.43
CA VAL A 91 21.78 0.96 -40.81
C VAL A 91 20.53 0.11 -40.64
N PRO A 92 19.62 0.46 -39.72
CA PRO A 92 18.31 -0.13 -39.64
C PRO A 92 17.41 0.33 -40.79
N VAL A 93 16.77 -0.63 -41.45
CA VAL A 93 15.88 -0.41 -42.60
C VAL A 93 14.49 -0.92 -42.27
N ALA A 94 13.53 -0.02 -42.09
CA ALA A 94 12.12 -0.35 -42.00
C ALA A 94 11.57 -0.67 -43.41
N LEU A 95 11.20 -1.92 -43.59
CA LEU A 95 10.61 -2.42 -44.85
C LEU A 95 9.19 -1.88 -45.01
N VAL A 96 8.62 -1.99 -46.21
CA VAL A 96 7.19 -1.67 -46.45
C VAL A 96 6.35 -2.60 -45.59
N GLY A 97 5.48 -2.04 -44.74
CA GLY A 97 4.66 -2.77 -43.77
C GLY A 97 5.28 -2.82 -42.34
N ALA A 98 6.52 -2.38 -42.18
CA ALA A 98 7.15 -2.29 -40.86
C ALA A 98 6.38 -1.38 -39.90
N THR A 99 6.40 -1.71 -38.64
CA THR A 99 5.89 -0.86 -37.54
C THR A 99 7.08 -0.22 -36.83
N VAL A 100 7.06 1.10 -36.65
CA VAL A 100 8.11 1.89 -35.95
C VAL A 100 7.46 2.95 -35.09
N ILE A 101 8.22 3.58 -34.20
CA ILE A 101 7.76 4.72 -33.37
C ILE A 101 7.88 6.02 -34.16
N ASN A 102 6.80 6.77 -34.27
CA ASN A 102 6.82 8.09 -34.86
C ASN A 102 7.50 9.10 -33.89
N ARG A 103 8.57 9.78 -34.34
CA ARG A 103 9.35 10.74 -33.54
C ARG A 103 8.55 11.95 -33.02
N LYS A 104 7.38 12.28 -33.61
CA LYS A 104 6.61 13.49 -33.27
C LYS A 104 5.62 13.27 -32.13
N ASP A 105 4.95 12.13 -32.13
CA ASP A 105 3.87 11.82 -31.16
C ASP A 105 4.10 10.55 -30.36
N HIS A 106 5.25 9.90 -30.56
CA HIS A 106 5.67 8.65 -29.91
C HIS A 106 4.65 7.50 -30.04
N LYS A 107 3.87 7.48 -31.15
CA LYS A 107 2.94 6.41 -31.45
C LYS A 107 3.50 5.46 -32.50
N LEU A 108 2.99 4.25 -32.52
CA LEU A 108 3.32 3.26 -33.53
C LEU A 108 2.77 3.67 -34.89
N GLU A 109 3.60 3.64 -35.91
CA GLU A 109 3.28 3.99 -37.29
C GLU A 109 3.71 2.88 -38.25
N LYS A 110 2.86 2.57 -39.24
CA LYS A 110 3.18 1.60 -40.28
C LYS A 110 3.79 2.27 -41.49
N ILE A 111 4.98 1.81 -41.88
CA ILE A 111 5.71 2.30 -43.07
C ILE A 111 5.04 1.84 -44.34
N LYS A 112 4.72 2.80 -45.19
CA LYS A 112 4.07 2.55 -46.49
C LYS A 112 5.01 2.92 -47.63
N LYS A 113 4.85 2.23 -48.77
CA LYS A 113 5.51 2.65 -50.01
C LYS A 113 5.03 4.07 -50.36
N GLY A 114 5.93 4.99 -50.49
CA GLY A 114 5.61 6.39 -50.68
C GLY A 114 6.43 7.07 -51.78
N LYS A 115 6.14 8.34 -52.02
CA LYS A 115 6.96 9.22 -52.89
C LYS A 115 7.28 10.47 -52.10
N LEU A 116 8.58 10.81 -51.99
CA LEU A 116 9.01 12.07 -51.43
C LEU A 116 9.41 12.99 -52.60
N ARG A 117 8.68 14.11 -52.76
CA ARG A 117 8.84 15.06 -53.86
C ARG A 117 9.02 14.38 -55.24
N GLY A 118 8.15 13.39 -55.53
CA GLY A 118 8.13 12.68 -56.80
C GLY A 118 8.99 11.41 -56.88
N VAL A 119 10.04 11.29 -56.08
CA VAL A 119 10.93 10.12 -56.05
C VAL A 119 10.36 9.01 -55.14
N ALA A 120 10.28 7.77 -55.66
CA ALA A 120 9.74 6.61 -54.93
C ALA A 120 10.68 6.22 -53.77
N SER A 121 10.09 5.91 -52.61
CA SER A 121 10.77 5.30 -51.45
C SER A 121 10.09 3.98 -51.10
N ALA A 122 10.87 2.89 -51.05
CA ALA A 122 10.43 1.54 -50.75
C ALA A 122 10.78 1.09 -49.32
N GLY A 123 10.69 2.02 -48.38
CA GLY A 123 11.05 1.81 -46.98
C GLY A 123 11.51 3.09 -46.31
N MET A 124 12.04 3.00 -45.12
CA MET A 124 12.57 4.10 -44.31
C MET A 124 13.84 3.66 -43.60
N LEU A 125 14.84 4.52 -43.55
CA LEU A 125 16.00 4.35 -42.67
C LEU A 125 15.64 4.88 -41.29
N CYS A 126 15.96 4.15 -40.21
CA CYS A 126 15.54 4.50 -38.87
C CYS A 126 16.65 5.14 -38.03
N SER A 127 16.23 6.11 -37.24
CA SER A 127 17.01 6.59 -36.08
C SER A 127 16.83 5.62 -34.92
N PHE A 128 17.58 5.78 -33.84
CA PHE A 128 17.37 4.98 -32.64
C PHE A 128 16.02 5.30 -31.94
N ASP A 129 15.53 6.55 -31.97
CA ASP A 129 14.22 6.94 -31.43
C ASP A 129 13.07 6.16 -32.08
N GLU A 130 13.14 5.92 -33.42
CA GLU A 130 12.13 5.16 -34.16
C GLU A 130 12.14 3.67 -33.83
N LEU A 131 13.20 3.19 -33.15
CA LEU A 131 13.36 1.84 -32.64
C LEU A 131 13.07 1.74 -31.13
N GLY A 132 12.63 2.82 -30.46
CA GLY A 132 12.39 2.85 -29.03
C GLY A 132 13.67 2.89 -28.19
N LEU A 133 14.82 3.18 -28.78
CA LEU A 133 16.12 3.23 -28.13
C LEU A 133 16.48 4.66 -27.71
N THR A 134 17.40 4.77 -26.80
CA THR A 134 17.93 6.04 -26.32
C THR A 134 19.43 6.15 -26.61
N GLN A 135 19.98 7.36 -26.56
CA GLN A 135 21.42 7.55 -26.71
C GLN A 135 22.25 6.85 -25.61
N ASN A 136 21.63 6.52 -24.46
CA ASN A 136 22.31 5.73 -23.43
C ASN A 136 22.56 4.27 -23.84
N ASP A 137 21.72 3.74 -24.73
CA ASP A 137 21.87 2.35 -25.22
C ASP A 137 23.03 2.28 -26.21
N PHE A 138 23.20 3.32 -27.03
CA PHE A 138 24.26 3.44 -28.02
C PHE A 138 24.89 4.85 -28.00
N PRO A 139 25.79 5.14 -27.03
CA PRO A 139 26.37 6.49 -26.85
C PRO A 139 27.08 7.07 -28.06
N TYR A 140 27.62 6.22 -28.95
CA TYR A 140 28.27 6.65 -30.20
C TYR A 140 27.25 7.05 -31.29
N ALA A 141 25.97 6.73 -31.15
CA ALA A 141 24.96 7.02 -32.15
C ALA A 141 24.67 8.52 -32.23
N CYS A 142 24.41 8.99 -33.46
CA CYS A 142 24.04 10.38 -33.69
C CYS A 142 22.62 10.66 -33.16
N ALA A 143 22.45 11.63 -32.28
CA ALA A 143 21.16 11.96 -31.67
C ALA A 143 20.11 12.39 -32.72
N ASP A 144 20.48 13.17 -33.73
CA ASP A 144 19.59 13.71 -34.75
C ASP A 144 19.82 13.11 -36.14
N GLY A 145 20.11 11.82 -36.22
CA GLY A 145 20.41 11.16 -37.49
C GLY A 145 19.89 9.74 -37.58
N ILE A 146 20.21 9.06 -38.67
CA ILE A 146 20.04 7.64 -38.81
C ILE A 146 20.98 6.90 -37.88
N PHE A 147 20.53 5.83 -37.25
CA PHE A 147 21.36 4.98 -36.43
C PHE A 147 22.32 4.19 -37.32
N VAL A 148 23.62 4.56 -37.31
CA VAL A 148 24.68 3.81 -37.97
C VAL A 148 25.21 2.78 -37.00
N LEU A 149 25.11 1.49 -37.34
CA LEU A 149 25.52 0.38 -36.47
C LEU A 149 27.03 0.37 -36.25
N GLY A 150 27.45 0.36 -35.00
CA GLY A 150 28.83 0.26 -34.56
C GLY A 150 29.41 -1.14 -34.78
N ASP A 151 30.70 -1.29 -34.35
CA ASP A 151 31.40 -2.58 -34.46
C ASP A 151 30.91 -3.63 -33.44
N ASP A 152 30.18 -3.19 -32.45
CA ASP A 152 29.55 -4.03 -31.42
C ASP A 152 28.22 -4.63 -31.86
N CYS A 153 27.68 -4.26 -33.03
CA CYS A 153 26.43 -4.79 -33.60
C CYS A 153 26.68 -5.90 -34.64
N ASP A 154 25.73 -6.81 -34.78
CA ASP A 154 25.77 -7.77 -35.88
C ASP A 154 25.37 -7.06 -37.17
N LYS A 155 26.24 -7.18 -38.19
CA LYS A 155 26.10 -6.47 -39.47
C LYS A 155 25.58 -7.40 -40.59
N THR A 156 25.01 -8.54 -40.25
CA THR A 156 24.43 -9.49 -41.22
C THR A 156 23.22 -8.85 -41.89
N LEU A 157 23.31 -8.63 -43.21
CA LEU A 157 22.22 -8.00 -43.98
C LEU A 157 20.95 -8.84 -43.95
N GLY A 158 19.81 -8.18 -43.76
CA GLY A 158 18.50 -8.82 -43.64
C GLY A 158 18.19 -9.41 -42.27
N MET A 159 19.14 -9.41 -41.33
CA MET A 159 18.87 -9.83 -39.96
C MET A 159 17.90 -8.85 -39.30
N ASP A 160 16.99 -9.38 -38.47
CA ASP A 160 16.13 -8.53 -37.61
C ASP A 160 16.97 -7.58 -36.76
N ILE A 161 16.56 -6.32 -36.73
CA ILE A 161 17.36 -5.28 -36.08
C ILE A 161 17.53 -5.51 -34.57
N HIS A 162 16.49 -6.02 -33.88
CA HIS A 162 16.58 -6.23 -32.42
C HIS A 162 17.62 -7.30 -32.08
N LYS A 163 17.68 -8.38 -32.86
CA LYS A 163 18.73 -9.40 -32.71
C LYS A 163 20.11 -8.82 -33.02
N ALA A 164 20.19 -7.99 -34.06
CA ALA A 164 21.46 -7.40 -34.46
C ALA A 164 22.06 -6.46 -33.42
N ILE A 165 21.22 -5.75 -32.69
CA ILE A 165 21.58 -4.80 -31.63
C ILE A 165 21.43 -5.36 -30.21
N GLY A 166 20.98 -6.62 -30.03
CA GLY A 166 20.77 -7.27 -28.74
C GLY A 166 19.61 -6.71 -27.92
N TYR A 167 18.57 -6.22 -28.60
CA TYR A 167 17.34 -5.67 -28.00
C TYR A 167 16.18 -6.66 -28.21
N ASP A 168 16.38 -7.91 -27.78
CA ASP A 168 15.47 -9.04 -27.99
C ASP A 168 15.38 -9.95 -26.76
N ASP A 169 15.60 -9.36 -25.55
CA ASP A 169 15.46 -10.10 -24.29
C ASP A 169 14.00 -10.12 -23.81
N THR A 170 13.70 -11.05 -22.94
CA THR A 170 12.47 -11.05 -22.15
C THR A 170 12.79 -10.64 -20.72
N CYS A 171 12.28 -9.49 -20.32
CA CYS A 171 12.43 -8.92 -19.00
C CYS A 171 11.22 -9.30 -18.14
N VAL A 172 11.40 -10.09 -17.09
CA VAL A 172 10.33 -10.58 -16.23
C VAL A 172 10.37 -9.85 -14.89
N GLU A 173 9.27 -9.20 -14.51
CA GLU A 173 9.18 -8.49 -13.23
C GLU A 173 8.65 -9.40 -12.13
N PHE A 174 9.42 -9.52 -11.04
CA PHE A 174 9.09 -10.31 -9.85
C PHE A 174 8.80 -9.42 -8.65
N GLU A 175 7.74 -9.74 -7.92
CA GLU A 175 7.48 -9.24 -6.57
C GLU A 175 8.20 -10.12 -5.55
N ILE A 176 9.33 -9.64 -5.04
CA ILE A 176 10.14 -10.38 -4.07
C ILE A 176 9.73 -10.03 -2.65
N THR A 177 9.28 -11.03 -1.90
CA THR A 177 8.90 -10.91 -0.49
C THR A 177 10.10 -10.57 0.41
N SER A 178 9.84 -10.03 1.60
CA SER A 178 10.90 -9.55 2.49
C SER A 178 11.79 -10.66 3.04
N ASN A 179 11.31 -11.90 3.08
CA ASN A 179 12.07 -13.07 3.55
C ASN A 179 13.02 -13.67 2.50
N ARG A 180 12.81 -13.34 1.20
CA ARG A 180 13.57 -13.92 0.09
C ARG A 180 14.60 -12.94 -0.48
N CYS A 181 15.56 -12.53 0.36
CA CYS A 181 16.66 -11.64 -0.08
C CYS A 181 17.52 -12.24 -1.17
N ASP A 182 17.69 -13.56 -1.20
CA ASP A 182 18.41 -14.34 -2.22
C ASP A 182 17.83 -14.12 -3.64
N CYS A 183 16.50 -13.97 -3.75
CA CYS A 183 15.79 -13.73 -5.01
C CYS A 183 15.89 -12.28 -5.52
N LEU A 184 16.53 -11.35 -4.79
CA LEU A 184 16.88 -10.02 -5.31
C LEU A 184 18.14 -10.07 -6.20
N SER A 185 18.37 -11.22 -6.86
CA SER A 185 19.50 -11.48 -7.74
C SER A 185 19.11 -12.38 -8.91
N VAL A 186 19.87 -12.26 -10.00
CA VAL A 186 19.71 -13.13 -11.17
C VAL A 186 20.02 -14.59 -10.80
N THR A 187 21.10 -14.84 -10.04
CA THR A 187 21.48 -16.20 -9.62
C THR A 187 20.46 -16.82 -8.67
N GLY A 188 19.85 -16.03 -7.78
CA GLY A 188 18.80 -16.52 -6.90
C GLY A 188 17.54 -16.94 -7.66
N LEU A 189 17.05 -16.07 -8.56
CA LEU A 189 15.90 -16.39 -9.40
C LEU A 189 16.19 -17.52 -10.40
N ALA A 190 17.42 -17.61 -10.93
CA ALA A 190 17.83 -18.74 -11.79
C ALA A 190 17.84 -20.07 -11.01
N ARG A 191 18.25 -20.08 -9.73
CA ARG A 191 18.17 -21.26 -8.85
C ARG A 191 16.71 -21.67 -8.62
N GLU A 192 15.83 -20.71 -8.34
CA GLU A 192 14.38 -20.95 -8.21
C GLU A 192 13.79 -21.53 -9.50
N ALA A 193 14.15 -20.96 -10.66
CA ALA A 193 13.72 -21.47 -11.95
C ALA A 193 14.25 -22.88 -12.21
N ALA A 194 15.51 -23.15 -11.88
CA ALA A 194 16.08 -24.48 -12.02
C ALA A 194 15.31 -25.53 -11.20
N ALA A 195 14.97 -25.20 -9.96
CA ALA A 195 14.15 -26.05 -9.09
C ALA A 195 12.73 -26.25 -9.62
N THR A 196 12.09 -25.16 -10.07
CA THR A 196 10.72 -25.13 -10.63
C THR A 196 10.62 -26.02 -11.87
N PHE A 197 11.55 -25.86 -12.82
CA PHE A 197 11.53 -26.59 -14.09
C PHE A 197 12.32 -27.90 -14.08
N ASN A 198 12.83 -28.28 -12.89
CA ASN A 198 13.66 -29.49 -12.71
C ASN A 198 14.85 -29.55 -13.68
N ARG A 199 15.60 -28.46 -13.75
CA ARG A 199 16.79 -28.30 -14.59
C ARG A 199 18.05 -28.21 -13.71
N PRO A 200 19.22 -28.57 -14.24
CA PRO A 200 20.47 -28.36 -13.54
C PRO A 200 20.80 -26.88 -13.40
N PHE A 201 21.21 -26.46 -12.21
CA PHE A 201 21.70 -25.12 -11.93
C PHE A 201 23.23 -25.16 -11.84
N THR A 202 23.89 -24.20 -12.49
CA THR A 202 25.33 -24.07 -12.47
C THR A 202 25.76 -22.67 -12.12
N LEU A 203 26.50 -22.49 -11.03
CA LEU A 203 27.08 -21.22 -10.63
C LEU A 203 28.58 -21.34 -10.52
N PRO A 204 29.35 -20.89 -11.55
CA PRO A 204 30.81 -20.96 -11.53
C PRO A 204 31.41 -20.14 -10.40
N GLU A 205 32.48 -20.64 -9.79
CA GLU A 205 33.26 -19.85 -8.85
C GLU A 205 34.07 -18.79 -9.61
N PRO A 206 34.09 -17.52 -9.14
CA PRO A 206 34.90 -16.50 -9.77
C PRO A 206 36.39 -16.77 -9.61
N GLU A 207 37.09 -16.89 -10.72
CA GLU A 207 38.54 -17.06 -10.75
C GLU A 207 39.22 -15.72 -10.98
N VAL A 208 40.09 -15.32 -10.06
CA VAL A 208 40.92 -14.12 -10.18
C VAL A 208 42.37 -14.53 -10.44
N LYS A 209 42.95 -14.08 -11.54
CA LYS A 209 44.35 -14.31 -11.85
C LYS A 209 45.25 -13.56 -10.87
N PRO A 210 46.44 -14.11 -10.49
CA PRO A 210 47.38 -13.38 -9.66
C PRO A 210 47.66 -11.97 -10.22
N GLY A 211 47.67 -10.98 -9.35
CA GLY A 211 47.94 -9.59 -9.66
C GLY A 211 49.37 -9.20 -9.31
N HIS A 212 49.55 -8.02 -8.74
CA HIS A 212 50.85 -7.52 -8.29
C HIS A 212 50.74 -6.87 -6.92
N GLY A 213 51.88 -6.66 -6.24
CA GLY A 213 51.91 -5.99 -4.95
C GLY A 213 51.25 -6.76 -3.79
N ASN A 214 50.77 -6.04 -2.78
CA ASN A 214 50.04 -6.59 -1.65
C ASN A 214 49.00 -5.55 -1.19
N VAL A 215 47.73 -5.95 -1.15
CA VAL A 215 46.61 -5.05 -0.76
C VAL A 215 46.81 -4.45 0.64
N ASN A 216 47.43 -5.17 1.58
CA ASN A 216 47.64 -4.70 2.95
C ASN A 216 48.64 -3.51 3.08
N ASP A 217 49.44 -3.27 2.01
CA ASP A 217 50.33 -2.11 1.95
C ASP A 217 49.57 -0.84 1.51
N LEU A 218 48.38 -1.01 0.92
CA LEU A 218 47.58 0.08 0.31
C LEU A 218 46.26 0.35 1.01
N LEU A 219 45.72 -0.59 1.78
CA LEU A 219 44.38 -0.46 2.38
C LEU A 219 44.35 -1.08 3.78
N GLN A 220 43.79 -0.32 4.72
CA GLN A 220 43.43 -0.80 6.05
C GLN A 220 41.92 -0.71 6.27
N VAL A 221 41.33 -1.71 6.93
CA VAL A 221 39.90 -1.74 7.23
C VAL A 221 39.70 -2.02 8.72
N HIS A 222 38.91 -1.18 9.37
CA HIS A 222 38.53 -1.32 10.77
C HIS A 222 37.00 -1.28 10.93
N ILE A 223 36.44 -2.26 11.64
CA ILE A 223 35.04 -2.27 12.05
C ILE A 223 34.97 -2.00 13.54
N GLU A 224 34.42 -0.85 13.94
CA GLU A 224 34.24 -0.46 15.33
C GLU A 224 33.01 -1.15 15.96
N ASP A 225 31.88 -1.23 15.19
CA ASP A 225 30.62 -1.82 15.64
C ASP A 225 30.30 -3.11 14.88
N GLY A 226 30.71 -4.24 15.44
CA GLY A 226 30.49 -5.57 14.85
C GLY A 226 29.04 -6.05 14.84
N GLU A 227 28.14 -5.42 15.61
CA GLU A 227 26.71 -5.71 15.57
C GLU A 227 25.98 -5.01 14.43
N LYS A 228 26.57 -3.92 13.90
CA LYS A 228 26.01 -3.18 12.76
C LYS A 228 26.72 -3.49 11.44
N CYS A 229 28.00 -3.93 11.46
CA CYS A 229 28.73 -4.41 10.30
C CYS A 229 29.29 -5.79 10.58
N TYR A 230 28.75 -6.81 9.94
CA TYR A 230 29.14 -8.22 10.17
C TYR A 230 30.44 -8.58 9.47
N ARG A 231 30.63 -8.07 8.26
CA ARG A 231 31.84 -8.30 7.46
C ARG A 231 32.05 -7.16 6.47
N TYR A 232 33.29 -6.78 6.27
CA TYR A 232 33.73 -5.83 5.26
C TYR A 232 34.91 -6.42 4.53
N THR A 233 34.77 -6.58 3.21
CA THR A 233 35.83 -7.03 2.32
C THR A 233 36.20 -5.90 1.37
N GLY A 234 37.52 -5.71 1.15
CA GLY A 234 38.06 -4.69 0.28
C GLY A 234 39.18 -5.20 -0.61
N ALA A 235 39.24 -4.70 -1.83
CA ALA A 235 40.34 -4.99 -2.78
C ALA A 235 40.72 -3.71 -3.53
N VAL A 236 42.00 -3.64 -3.94
CA VAL A 236 42.56 -2.48 -4.64
C VAL A 236 42.80 -2.81 -6.10
N VAL A 237 42.48 -1.89 -6.98
CA VAL A 237 42.82 -1.94 -8.42
C VAL A 237 43.57 -0.68 -8.77
N GLU A 238 44.75 -0.83 -9.33
CA GLU A 238 45.60 0.24 -9.81
C GLU A 238 45.49 0.41 -11.34
N ASN A 239 46.04 1.49 -11.85
CA ASN A 239 46.05 1.80 -13.30
C ASN A 239 44.65 1.68 -13.93
N VAL A 240 43.65 2.20 -13.24
CA VAL A 240 42.26 2.12 -13.66
C VAL A 240 42.07 2.77 -15.04
N ARG A 241 41.36 2.08 -15.88
CA ARG A 241 41.04 2.51 -17.25
C ARG A 241 39.51 2.67 -17.36
N VAL A 242 39.05 3.89 -17.10
CA VAL A 242 37.64 4.23 -17.24
C VAL A 242 37.26 4.26 -18.71
N LYS A 243 36.28 3.49 -19.11
CA LYS A 243 35.79 3.40 -20.49
C LYS A 243 34.32 2.95 -20.50
N GLU A 244 33.70 2.99 -21.65
CA GLU A 244 32.39 2.43 -21.87
C GLU A 244 32.40 0.90 -21.66
N SER A 245 31.34 0.38 -21.03
CA SER A 245 31.18 -1.06 -20.85
C SER A 245 30.92 -1.79 -22.17
N PRO A 246 31.37 -3.03 -22.33
CA PRO A 246 31.08 -3.80 -23.53
C PRO A 246 29.57 -4.07 -23.66
N ARG A 247 29.12 -4.26 -24.89
CA ARG A 247 27.71 -4.45 -25.25
C ARG A 247 27.01 -5.49 -24.36
N TRP A 248 27.55 -6.70 -24.18
CA TRP A 248 26.91 -7.75 -23.40
C TRP A 248 26.62 -7.34 -21.95
N LEU A 249 27.46 -6.50 -21.35
CA LEU A 249 27.27 -6.01 -19.99
C LEU A 249 26.19 -4.94 -19.95
N ARG A 250 26.20 -4.03 -20.94
CA ARG A 250 25.18 -2.97 -21.10
C ARG A 250 23.79 -3.57 -21.32
N GLU A 251 23.66 -4.58 -22.20
CA GLU A 251 22.41 -5.29 -22.47
C GLU A 251 21.81 -5.91 -21.21
N ARG A 252 22.62 -6.58 -20.39
CA ARG A 252 22.16 -7.21 -19.14
C ARG A 252 21.70 -6.20 -18.09
N LEU A 253 22.45 -5.12 -17.92
CA LEU A 253 22.06 -4.06 -17.00
C LEU A 253 20.76 -3.37 -17.46
N ARG A 254 20.65 -3.05 -18.75
CA ARG A 254 19.46 -2.46 -19.34
C ARG A 254 18.24 -3.36 -19.15
N ALA A 255 18.35 -4.64 -19.50
CA ALA A 255 17.28 -5.63 -19.37
C ALA A 255 16.79 -5.79 -17.92
N CYS A 256 17.63 -5.48 -16.94
CA CYS A 256 17.28 -5.43 -15.52
C CYS A 256 16.90 -4.01 -15.03
N GLY A 257 16.71 -3.04 -15.94
CA GLY A 257 16.27 -1.68 -15.62
C GLY A 257 17.36 -0.75 -15.06
N VAL A 258 18.64 -1.11 -15.20
CA VAL A 258 19.77 -0.33 -14.70
C VAL A 258 20.47 0.40 -15.85
N ARG A 259 20.58 1.73 -15.72
CA ARG A 259 21.32 2.57 -16.65
C ARG A 259 22.83 2.37 -16.50
N THR A 260 23.54 2.20 -17.61
CA THR A 260 24.98 2.14 -17.64
C THR A 260 25.64 3.51 -17.52
N ILE A 261 26.81 3.57 -16.89
CA ILE A 261 27.55 4.83 -16.64
C ILE A 261 29.00 4.68 -17.13
N SER A 262 29.77 3.79 -16.55
CA SER A 262 31.14 3.46 -16.92
C SER A 262 31.46 2.03 -16.52
N ASN A 263 32.47 1.43 -17.13
CA ASN A 263 32.86 0.04 -16.86
C ASN A 263 33.04 -0.26 -15.34
N ILE A 264 33.59 0.64 -14.56
CA ILE A 264 33.82 0.44 -13.12
C ILE A 264 32.47 0.47 -12.34
N VAL A 265 31.63 1.45 -12.58
CA VAL A 265 30.31 1.55 -11.94
C VAL A 265 29.41 0.42 -12.41
N ASP A 266 29.47 0.08 -13.67
CA ASP A 266 28.67 -1.01 -14.25
C ASP A 266 29.07 -2.37 -13.72
N ILE A 267 30.38 -2.60 -13.40
CA ILE A 267 30.84 -3.81 -12.68
C ILE A 267 30.14 -3.90 -11.31
N THR A 268 30.07 -2.82 -10.54
CA THR A 268 29.42 -2.87 -9.21
C THR A 268 27.93 -3.15 -9.32
N ASN A 269 27.24 -2.52 -10.28
CA ASN A 269 25.82 -2.77 -10.55
C ASN A 269 25.58 -4.19 -11.08
N TYR A 270 26.46 -4.68 -11.96
CA TYR A 270 26.37 -6.03 -12.50
C TYR A 270 26.46 -7.08 -11.38
N VAL A 271 27.46 -6.96 -10.50
CA VAL A 271 27.62 -7.90 -9.37
C VAL A 271 26.45 -7.79 -8.39
N MET A 272 25.95 -6.60 -8.13
CA MET A 272 24.75 -6.41 -7.31
C MET A 272 23.53 -7.13 -7.89
N LEU A 273 23.30 -7.05 -9.18
CA LEU A 273 22.19 -7.76 -9.84
C LEU A 273 22.45 -9.26 -9.96
N GLU A 274 23.69 -9.66 -10.27
CA GLU A 274 24.05 -11.07 -10.44
C GLU A 274 23.94 -11.87 -9.13
N TYR A 275 24.50 -11.34 -8.04
CA TYR A 275 24.60 -12.02 -6.74
C TYR A 275 23.70 -11.46 -5.65
N GLY A 276 23.04 -10.32 -5.85
CA GLY A 276 22.26 -9.64 -4.81
C GLY A 276 23.11 -8.90 -3.79
N GLN A 277 24.42 -8.77 -4.00
CA GLN A 277 25.37 -8.13 -3.11
C GLN A 277 25.70 -6.73 -3.61
N PRO A 278 25.19 -5.65 -2.97
CA PRO A 278 25.61 -4.31 -3.34
C PRO A 278 27.11 -4.10 -3.10
N MET A 279 27.72 -3.37 -4.02
CA MET A 279 29.12 -3.03 -3.99
C MET A 279 29.31 -1.53 -4.20
N HIS A 280 30.45 -1.01 -3.76
CA HIS A 280 30.88 0.35 -4.03
C HIS A 280 32.34 0.37 -4.47
N ALA A 281 32.73 1.41 -5.21
CA ALA A 281 34.10 1.65 -5.61
C ALA A 281 34.49 3.07 -5.15
N PHE A 282 35.48 3.17 -4.26
CA PHE A 282 36.02 4.44 -3.79
C PHE A 282 37.28 4.79 -4.57
N ASP A 283 37.45 6.06 -4.89
CA ASP A 283 38.73 6.61 -5.28
C ASP A 283 39.69 6.67 -4.08
N LEU A 284 40.80 5.94 -4.14
CA LEU A 284 41.75 5.87 -3.04
C LEU A 284 42.29 7.24 -2.63
N ARG A 285 42.36 8.22 -3.55
CA ARG A 285 42.79 9.60 -3.28
C ARG A 285 41.94 10.30 -2.22
N TYR A 286 40.67 9.94 -2.12
CA TYR A 286 39.72 10.53 -1.18
C TYR A 286 39.52 9.71 0.10
N LEU A 287 40.31 8.65 0.30
CA LEU A 287 40.37 7.89 1.54
C LEU A 287 41.62 8.32 2.35
N VAL A 288 41.48 9.33 3.20
CA VAL A 288 42.60 9.87 4.00
C VAL A 288 43.18 8.77 4.88
N GLY A 289 44.49 8.60 4.79
CA GLY A 289 45.24 7.55 5.50
C GLY A 289 45.08 6.15 4.93
N ASN A 290 44.53 6.00 3.72
CA ASN A 290 44.27 4.72 3.06
C ASN A 290 43.49 3.75 3.97
N THR A 291 42.59 4.30 4.75
CA THR A 291 41.89 3.60 5.82
C THR A 291 40.39 3.69 5.64
N VAL A 292 39.69 2.59 5.80
CA VAL A 292 38.24 2.52 5.93
C VAL A 292 37.89 2.20 7.37
N ASN A 293 37.16 3.10 8.04
CA ASN A 293 36.63 2.91 9.38
C ASN A 293 35.10 2.79 9.31
N VAL A 294 34.59 1.61 9.57
CA VAL A 294 33.13 1.39 9.66
C VAL A 294 32.70 1.64 11.10
N ARG A 295 32.04 2.77 11.34
CA ARG A 295 31.70 3.28 12.68
C ARG A 295 30.31 3.92 12.72
N ASN A 296 29.82 4.17 13.92
CA ASN A 296 28.66 5.03 14.06
C ASN A 296 29.00 6.48 13.72
N ALA A 297 28.04 7.22 13.17
CA ALA A 297 28.19 8.65 12.96
C ALA A 297 28.33 9.38 14.30
N LYS A 298 29.01 10.53 14.32
CA LYS A 298 29.13 11.40 15.47
C LYS A 298 27.94 12.38 15.53
N ALA A 299 27.59 12.87 16.72
CA ALA A 299 26.54 13.87 16.87
C ALA A 299 26.83 15.12 16.04
N GLY A 300 25.86 15.53 15.20
CA GLY A 300 26.00 16.71 14.32
C GLY A 300 26.94 16.51 13.14
N GLU A 301 27.36 15.28 12.87
CA GLU A 301 28.16 14.96 11.68
C GLU A 301 27.30 15.07 10.42
N THR A 302 27.86 15.59 9.34
CA THR A 302 27.17 15.76 8.05
C THR A 302 27.92 15.06 6.94
N ILE A 303 27.20 14.67 5.90
CA ILE A 303 27.76 14.12 4.65
C ILE A 303 27.01 14.69 3.45
N THR A 304 27.73 15.07 2.41
CA THR A 304 27.13 15.30 1.09
C THR A 304 27.17 14.00 0.31
N THR A 305 26.01 13.52 -0.12
CA THR A 305 25.88 12.24 -0.84
C THR A 305 25.97 12.42 -2.36
N LEU A 306 26.08 11.32 -3.14
CA LEU A 306 26.23 11.31 -4.59
C LEU A 306 25.14 12.08 -5.36
N ASP A 307 23.98 12.30 -4.76
CA ASP A 307 22.89 13.12 -5.31
C ASP A 307 23.09 14.64 -5.07
N GLY A 308 24.20 15.05 -4.46
CA GLY A 308 24.54 16.45 -4.19
C GLY A 308 23.88 17.06 -2.95
N GLU A 309 23.09 16.27 -2.20
CA GLU A 309 22.37 16.74 -1.02
C GLU A 309 23.18 16.55 0.26
N THR A 310 23.27 17.60 1.09
CA THR A 310 23.91 17.50 2.40
C THR A 310 22.93 17.02 3.45
N ARG A 311 23.30 15.97 4.17
CA ARG A 311 22.48 15.29 5.15
C ARG A 311 23.10 15.31 6.53
N GLU A 312 22.30 15.61 7.54
CA GLU A 312 22.69 15.52 8.95
C GLU A 312 22.55 14.07 9.42
N LEU A 313 23.58 13.57 10.10
CA LEU A 313 23.66 12.21 10.61
C LEU A 313 23.38 12.16 12.11
N THR A 314 22.83 11.05 12.56
CA THR A 314 22.63 10.77 13.98
C THR A 314 23.52 9.61 14.43
N GLU A 315 23.83 9.53 15.71
CA GLU A 315 24.72 8.52 16.32
C GLU A 315 24.24 7.07 16.13
N ASN A 316 22.99 6.87 15.74
CA ASN A 316 22.45 5.55 15.42
C ASN A 316 22.74 5.09 14.00
N MET A 317 23.18 5.99 13.11
CA MET A 317 23.47 5.70 11.71
C MET A 317 24.89 5.17 11.57
N LEU A 318 25.06 4.16 10.74
CA LEU A 318 26.37 3.60 10.42
C LEU A 318 26.94 4.33 9.20
N VAL A 319 28.21 4.69 9.28
CA VAL A 319 28.96 5.34 8.20
C VAL A 319 30.22 4.55 7.86
N ILE A 320 30.62 4.65 6.61
CA ILE A 320 31.96 4.32 6.16
C ILE A 320 32.73 5.65 6.21
N ALA A 321 33.80 5.69 6.95
CA ALA A 321 34.62 6.89 7.14
C ALA A 321 36.09 6.59 6.82
N ASP A 322 36.83 7.62 6.46
CA ASP A 322 38.28 7.58 6.49
C ASP A 322 38.81 7.95 7.90
N THR A 323 40.04 8.38 8.03
CA THR A 323 40.61 8.82 9.31
C THR A 323 40.06 10.15 9.82
N GLU A 324 39.41 10.97 8.96
CA GLU A 324 38.96 12.32 9.24
C GLU A 324 37.45 12.50 9.19
N LYS A 325 36.77 11.94 8.16
CA LYS A 325 35.36 12.25 7.82
C LYS A 325 34.59 11.02 7.30
N PRO A 326 33.24 11.06 7.32
CA PRO A 326 32.43 10.04 6.63
C PRO A 326 32.58 10.21 5.11
N VAL A 327 32.71 9.10 4.40
CA VAL A 327 32.82 9.01 2.93
C VAL A 327 31.63 8.29 2.30
N ALA A 328 30.82 7.56 3.10
CA ALA A 328 29.56 6.98 2.65
C ALA A 328 28.62 6.74 3.85
N VAL A 329 27.31 6.73 3.57
CA VAL A 329 26.29 6.20 4.50
C VAL A 329 26.19 4.70 4.24
N ALA A 330 26.63 3.90 5.19
CA ALA A 330 26.79 2.45 5.04
C ALA A 330 25.51 1.75 4.56
N GLY A 331 25.59 1.07 3.44
CA GLY A 331 24.48 0.34 2.81
C GLY A 331 23.36 1.20 2.23
N VAL A 332 23.49 2.53 2.21
CA VAL A 332 22.48 3.46 1.68
C VAL A 332 23.00 4.19 0.44
N MET A 333 24.04 5.03 0.59
CA MET A 333 24.56 5.83 -0.53
C MET A 333 25.99 6.28 -0.28
N GLY A 334 26.82 6.31 -1.34
CA GLY A 334 28.15 6.88 -1.32
C GLY A 334 28.15 8.40 -1.14
N GLY A 335 29.25 8.95 -0.65
CA GLY A 335 29.46 10.39 -0.56
C GLY A 335 29.86 10.99 -1.93
N GLU A 336 29.68 12.30 -2.08
CA GLU A 336 29.94 13.04 -3.32
C GLU A 336 31.34 12.77 -3.91
N TYR A 337 32.36 12.70 -3.06
CA TYR A 337 33.74 12.49 -3.48
C TYR A 337 34.12 11.00 -3.61
N SER A 338 33.18 10.09 -3.38
CA SER A 338 33.41 8.65 -3.62
C SER A 338 33.09 8.23 -5.07
N GLY A 339 32.58 9.15 -5.89
CA GLY A 339 32.22 8.89 -7.29
C GLY A 339 33.45 8.59 -8.16
N ILE A 340 33.25 7.75 -9.18
CA ILE A 340 34.28 7.43 -10.18
C ILE A 340 34.36 8.58 -11.19
N MET A 341 35.53 9.20 -11.21
CA MET A 341 35.86 10.31 -12.14
C MET A 341 36.77 9.81 -13.27
N ASP A 342 36.78 10.49 -14.39
CA ASP A 342 37.55 10.08 -15.58
C ASP A 342 39.08 10.04 -15.35
N ASP A 343 39.60 10.80 -14.36
CA ASP A 343 41.01 10.88 -14.01
C ASP A 343 41.47 9.94 -12.90
N ILE A 344 40.57 9.01 -12.47
CA ILE A 344 40.87 8.06 -11.40
C ILE A 344 41.96 7.08 -11.81
N THR A 345 42.92 6.83 -10.91
CA THR A 345 44.03 5.91 -11.16
C THR A 345 44.00 4.67 -10.27
N THR A 346 43.43 4.78 -9.08
CA THR A 346 43.40 3.69 -8.11
C THR A 346 42.04 3.67 -7.38
N ILE A 347 41.38 2.52 -7.38
CA ILE A 347 40.11 2.33 -6.68
C ILE A 347 40.20 1.27 -5.59
N VAL A 348 39.32 1.41 -4.62
CA VAL A 348 39.04 0.40 -3.59
C VAL A 348 37.63 -0.12 -3.83
N PHE A 349 37.50 -1.40 -4.19
CA PHE A 349 36.21 -2.06 -4.17
C PHE A 349 35.81 -2.44 -2.75
N GLU A 350 34.55 -2.15 -2.41
CA GLU A 350 33.87 -2.56 -1.19
C GLU A 350 32.87 -3.67 -1.51
N SER A 351 32.87 -4.72 -0.70
CA SER A 351 31.75 -5.65 -0.57
C SER A 351 31.55 -5.95 0.91
N ALA A 352 30.43 -5.51 1.47
CA ALA A 352 30.20 -5.56 2.91
C ALA A 352 28.81 -6.13 3.26
N CYS A 353 28.66 -6.56 4.51
CA CYS A 353 27.37 -6.99 5.05
C CYS A 353 27.03 -6.18 6.31
N PHE A 354 25.96 -5.43 6.24
CA PHE A 354 25.48 -4.56 7.32
C PHE A 354 24.19 -5.10 7.94
N ASN A 355 23.92 -4.72 9.17
CA ASN A 355 22.65 -5.01 9.86
C ASN A 355 21.47 -4.39 9.14
N GLY A 356 20.54 -5.20 8.65
CA GLY A 356 19.41 -4.76 7.84
C GLY A 356 18.47 -3.78 8.55
N THR A 357 18.25 -3.95 9.86
CA THR A 357 17.45 -3.02 10.67
C THR A 357 18.12 -1.64 10.77
N CYS A 358 19.46 -1.60 10.92
CA CYS A 358 20.22 -0.34 10.96
C CYS A 358 20.09 0.40 9.61
N VAL A 359 20.33 -0.30 8.49
CA VAL A 359 20.21 0.28 7.15
C VAL A 359 18.79 0.78 6.87
N ARG A 360 17.76 -0.01 7.17
CA ARG A 360 16.35 0.39 7.00
C ARG A 360 16.00 1.65 7.78
N ARG A 361 16.41 1.72 9.05
CA ARG A 361 16.14 2.90 9.90
C ARG A 361 16.86 4.14 9.38
N THR A 362 18.12 3.99 8.96
CA THR A 362 18.91 5.07 8.37
C THR A 362 18.29 5.57 7.07
N ALA A 363 17.98 4.67 6.13
CA ALA A 363 17.35 5.01 4.86
C ALA A 363 16.02 5.74 5.06
N LYS A 364 15.18 5.26 5.98
CA LYS A 364 13.91 5.90 6.33
C LYS A 364 14.10 7.29 6.94
N ALA A 365 15.05 7.46 7.86
CA ALA A 365 15.32 8.74 8.53
C ALA A 365 15.84 9.79 7.56
N LEU A 366 16.64 9.39 6.57
CA LEU A 366 17.17 10.27 5.52
C LEU A 366 16.21 10.45 4.33
N GLY A 367 15.05 9.78 4.33
CA GLY A 367 14.09 9.81 3.22
C GLY A 367 14.62 9.18 1.93
N MET A 368 15.58 8.25 2.02
CA MET A 368 16.28 7.62 0.88
C MET A 368 15.89 6.15 0.74
N ARG A 369 15.59 5.74 -0.48
CA ARG A 369 15.44 4.32 -0.82
C ARG A 369 16.26 4.05 -2.09
N THR A 370 17.30 3.25 -1.95
CA THR A 370 18.19 2.87 -3.04
C THR A 370 18.13 1.38 -3.30
N GLU A 371 18.64 0.92 -4.45
CA GLU A 371 18.78 -0.51 -4.77
C GLU A 371 19.66 -1.24 -3.75
N ALA A 372 20.67 -0.55 -3.21
CA ALA A 372 21.52 -1.09 -2.15
C ALA A 372 20.74 -1.24 -0.84
N SER A 373 20.07 -0.16 -0.36
CA SER A 373 19.33 -0.21 0.90
C SER A 373 18.17 -1.22 0.86
N ALA A 374 17.50 -1.37 -0.29
CA ALA A 374 16.43 -2.35 -0.49
C ALA A 374 16.89 -3.82 -0.36
N ARG A 375 18.17 -4.08 -0.66
CA ARG A 375 18.80 -5.40 -0.46
C ARG A 375 19.28 -5.57 0.97
N TYR A 376 20.06 -4.61 1.50
CA TYR A 376 20.60 -4.68 2.85
C TYR A 376 19.52 -4.78 3.92
N GLU A 377 18.39 -4.07 3.78
CA GLU A 377 17.30 -4.10 4.76
C GLU A 377 16.66 -5.49 4.96
N LYS A 378 16.90 -6.42 4.01
CA LYS A 378 16.41 -7.80 4.03
C LYS A 378 17.45 -8.81 4.53
N GLU A 379 18.54 -8.33 5.13
CA GLU A 379 19.60 -9.13 5.74
C GLU A 379 20.36 -10.02 4.75
N LEU A 380 21.42 -9.48 4.15
CA LEU A 380 22.30 -10.23 3.24
C LEU A 380 23.18 -11.23 3.98
N ASP A 381 23.67 -12.24 3.23
CA ASP A 381 24.60 -13.22 3.75
C ASP A 381 26.03 -12.67 3.82
N PRO A 382 26.66 -12.55 5.00
CA PRO A 382 28.05 -12.11 5.11
C PRO A 382 29.05 -13.04 4.39
N ASN A 383 28.70 -14.30 4.13
CA ASN A 383 29.55 -15.22 3.40
C ASN A 383 29.60 -14.92 1.89
N GLN A 384 28.59 -14.23 1.36
CA GLN A 384 28.50 -13.84 -0.05
C GLN A 384 29.47 -12.71 -0.42
N THR A 385 29.88 -11.86 0.53
CA THR A 385 30.72 -10.69 0.29
C THR A 385 32.00 -11.02 -0.47
N MET A 386 32.69 -12.10 -0.09
CA MET A 386 33.94 -12.52 -0.71
C MET A 386 33.75 -13.02 -2.16
N ARG A 387 32.68 -13.78 -2.43
CA ARG A 387 32.35 -14.25 -3.78
C ARG A 387 32.04 -13.06 -4.70
N ALA A 388 31.24 -12.11 -4.24
CA ALA A 388 30.90 -10.90 -4.98
C ALA A 388 32.15 -10.06 -5.30
N LEU A 389 33.02 -9.85 -4.30
CA LEU A 389 34.29 -9.13 -4.51
C LEU A 389 35.18 -9.80 -5.55
N LYS A 390 35.36 -11.13 -5.46
CA LYS A 390 36.13 -11.88 -6.46
C LYS A 390 35.51 -11.77 -7.86
N ARG A 391 34.18 -11.76 -7.96
CA ARG A 391 33.50 -11.57 -9.24
C ARG A 391 33.79 -10.21 -9.83
N ALA A 392 33.76 -9.14 -9.03
CA ALA A 392 34.13 -7.80 -9.48
C ALA A 392 35.58 -7.76 -10.00
N LEU A 393 36.53 -8.37 -9.27
CA LEU A 393 37.91 -8.43 -9.70
C LEU A 393 38.10 -9.25 -10.99
N GLN A 394 37.37 -10.38 -11.14
CA GLN A 394 37.34 -11.16 -12.38
C GLN A 394 36.84 -10.30 -13.55
N LEU A 395 35.78 -9.49 -13.33
CA LEU A 395 35.26 -8.61 -14.36
C LEU A 395 36.25 -7.47 -14.70
N VAL A 396 36.97 -6.92 -13.72
CA VAL A 396 38.05 -5.96 -13.99
C VAL A 396 39.08 -6.55 -14.94
N GLN A 397 39.52 -7.79 -14.68
CA GLN A 397 40.50 -8.48 -15.55
C GLN A 397 39.89 -8.83 -16.91
N LEU A 398 38.65 -9.28 -16.97
CA LEU A 398 37.96 -9.60 -18.22
C LEU A 398 37.79 -8.39 -19.14
N LEU A 399 37.49 -7.24 -18.54
CA LEU A 399 37.23 -5.97 -19.27
C LEU A 399 38.54 -5.17 -19.51
N ASP A 400 39.67 -5.62 -19.01
CA ASP A 400 40.90 -4.81 -19.00
C ASP A 400 40.64 -3.40 -18.41
N ALA A 401 40.00 -3.39 -17.26
CA ALA A 401 39.55 -2.14 -16.62
C ALA A 401 40.57 -1.58 -15.60
N GLY A 402 41.63 -2.30 -15.32
CA GLY A 402 42.67 -1.95 -14.36
C GLY A 402 43.53 -3.16 -13.99
N ASP A 403 44.53 -2.92 -13.18
CA ASP A 403 45.48 -3.92 -12.71
C ASP A 403 45.15 -4.28 -11.26
N VAL A 404 44.76 -5.55 -11.01
CA VAL A 404 44.37 -6.04 -9.68
C VAL A 404 45.60 -6.16 -8.78
N VAL A 405 45.52 -5.58 -7.56
CA VAL A 405 46.54 -5.77 -6.52
C VAL A 405 46.26 -7.09 -5.78
N ASP A 406 47.34 -7.87 -5.51
CA ASP A 406 47.21 -9.19 -4.88
C ASP A 406 46.65 -9.10 -3.44
N GLY A 407 45.78 -10.06 -3.15
CA GLY A 407 45.15 -10.20 -1.86
C GLY A 407 43.81 -9.47 -1.74
N VAL A 408 43.15 -9.68 -0.60
CA VAL A 408 41.90 -9.07 -0.22
C VAL A 408 41.98 -8.74 1.26
N VAL A 409 41.57 -7.53 1.67
CA VAL A 409 41.37 -7.21 3.09
C VAL A 409 40.02 -7.79 3.48
N ASP A 410 40.00 -8.66 4.47
CA ASP A 410 38.80 -9.30 5.00
C ASP A 410 38.65 -9.05 6.49
N CYS A 411 37.79 -8.12 6.89
CA CYS A 411 37.47 -7.84 8.28
C CYS A 411 36.11 -8.48 8.61
N CYS A 412 36.14 -9.66 9.25
CA CYS A 412 34.95 -10.42 9.61
C CYS A 412 34.74 -10.37 11.13
N LYS A 413 33.60 -9.84 11.56
CA LYS A 413 33.19 -9.78 12.98
C LYS A 413 32.17 -10.88 13.32
N LYS A 414 31.36 -11.30 12.34
CA LYS A 414 30.32 -12.29 12.55
C LYS A 414 30.29 -13.26 11.36
N VAL A 415 30.69 -14.48 11.58
CA VAL A 415 30.51 -15.58 10.62
C VAL A 415 29.08 -16.08 10.74
N LYS A 416 28.41 -16.27 9.61
CA LYS A 416 27.10 -16.88 9.58
C LYS A 416 27.24 -18.38 9.37
N GLU A 417 26.80 -19.14 10.38
CA GLU A 417 26.72 -20.59 10.30
C GLU A 417 25.42 -21.04 9.62
N GLN A 418 25.41 -22.23 9.07
CA GLN A 418 24.19 -22.83 8.53
C GLN A 418 23.20 -23.10 9.65
N VAL A 419 21.96 -22.66 9.43
CA VAL A 419 20.84 -23.02 10.33
C VAL A 419 20.54 -24.51 10.16
N THR A 420 20.33 -25.17 11.29
CA THR A 420 19.98 -26.60 11.31
C THR A 420 18.60 -26.79 11.92
N VAL A 421 17.74 -27.54 11.23
CA VAL A 421 16.38 -27.88 11.68
C VAL A 421 16.27 -29.38 11.80
N ASP A 422 15.68 -29.88 12.89
CA ASP A 422 15.45 -31.31 13.04
C ASP A 422 14.46 -31.81 11.98
N TRP A 423 14.81 -32.96 11.34
CA TRP A 423 14.05 -33.50 10.24
C TRP A 423 12.91 -34.43 10.70
N ASP A 424 11.66 -34.09 10.36
CA ASP A 424 10.48 -34.96 10.59
C ASP A 424 9.54 -34.90 9.37
N TYR A 425 9.76 -35.75 8.37
CA TYR A 425 8.93 -35.79 7.16
C TYR A 425 7.49 -36.23 7.46
N GLN A 426 7.26 -37.03 8.51
CA GLN A 426 5.92 -37.43 8.89
C GLN A 426 5.12 -36.26 9.47
N TRP A 427 5.78 -35.38 10.22
CA TRP A 427 5.17 -34.16 10.69
C TRP A 427 4.79 -33.24 9.52
N ILE A 428 5.68 -33.10 8.53
CA ILE A 428 5.42 -32.29 7.32
C ILE A 428 4.20 -32.83 6.58
N ASN A 429 4.10 -34.14 6.36
CA ASN A 429 2.94 -34.77 5.74
C ASN A 429 1.63 -34.45 6.50
N ARG A 430 1.63 -34.58 7.84
CA ARG A 430 0.45 -34.25 8.66
C ARG A 430 0.12 -32.78 8.65
N PHE A 431 1.13 -31.91 8.63
CA PHE A 431 0.97 -30.46 8.69
C PHE A 431 0.38 -29.90 7.39
N ILE A 432 0.88 -30.34 6.25
CA ILE A 432 0.43 -29.89 4.91
C ILE A 432 -0.84 -30.65 4.47
N GLY A 433 -0.98 -31.94 4.83
CA GLY A 433 -2.10 -32.77 4.43
C GLY A 433 -1.88 -33.55 3.13
N PHE A 434 -0.63 -33.91 2.82
CA PHE A 434 -0.29 -34.79 1.72
C PHE A 434 0.43 -36.05 2.23
N ASP A 435 0.81 -36.94 1.34
CA ASP A 435 1.51 -38.22 1.65
C ASP A 435 2.68 -38.42 0.70
N LEU A 436 3.77 -37.68 0.96
CA LEU A 436 5.04 -37.81 0.24
C LEU A 436 5.98 -38.73 0.99
N SER A 437 6.76 -39.51 0.24
CA SER A 437 7.86 -40.26 0.83
C SER A 437 8.98 -39.32 1.30
N GLU A 438 9.76 -39.79 2.28
CA GLU A 438 10.93 -39.07 2.78
C GLU A 438 11.89 -38.67 1.63
N GLN A 439 12.15 -39.60 0.70
CA GLN A 439 13.05 -39.37 -0.40
C GLN A 439 12.57 -38.27 -1.36
N GLN A 440 11.28 -38.22 -1.65
CA GLN A 440 10.72 -37.15 -2.49
C GLN A 440 10.91 -35.78 -1.86
N MET A 441 10.72 -35.64 -0.55
CA MET A 441 10.93 -34.37 0.16
C MET A 441 12.42 -34.00 0.18
N ILE A 442 13.30 -34.95 0.41
CA ILE A 442 14.76 -34.75 0.34
C ILE A 442 15.19 -34.30 -1.05
N ASP A 443 14.66 -34.92 -2.10
CA ASP A 443 14.97 -34.54 -3.48
C ASP A 443 14.49 -33.14 -3.83
N ILE A 444 13.35 -32.71 -3.29
CA ILE A 444 12.85 -31.33 -3.41
C ILE A 444 13.81 -30.35 -2.74
N LEU A 445 14.17 -30.59 -1.49
CA LEU A 445 15.04 -29.71 -0.71
C LEU A 445 16.45 -29.59 -1.33
N LYS A 446 16.97 -30.65 -1.88
CA LYS A 446 18.27 -30.65 -2.58
C LYS A 446 18.29 -29.75 -3.82
N LYS A 447 17.17 -29.55 -4.51
CA LYS A 447 17.10 -28.66 -5.70
C LYS A 447 17.37 -27.20 -5.37
N ILE A 448 17.19 -26.84 -4.10
CA ILE A 448 17.38 -25.48 -3.58
C ILE A 448 18.52 -25.39 -2.57
N ASP A 449 19.53 -26.26 -2.74
CA ASP A 449 20.78 -26.27 -1.98
C ASP A 449 20.66 -26.60 -0.48
N PHE A 450 19.55 -27.23 -0.03
CA PHE A 450 19.46 -27.78 1.33
C PHE A 450 20.13 -29.14 1.39
N ASP A 451 20.86 -29.41 2.47
CA ASP A 451 21.47 -30.71 2.74
C ASP A 451 20.72 -31.42 3.88
N VAL A 452 20.33 -32.67 3.65
CA VAL A 452 19.62 -33.49 4.63
C VAL A 452 20.51 -34.68 5.03
N ARG A 453 20.97 -34.67 6.27
CA ARG A 453 21.83 -35.69 6.84
C ARG A 453 21.69 -35.79 8.35
N ASP A 454 22.00 -36.97 8.91
CA ASP A 454 22.02 -37.23 10.35
C ASP A 454 20.71 -36.80 11.09
N GLY A 455 19.55 -36.94 10.43
CA GLY A 455 18.25 -36.53 10.99
C GLY A 455 18.04 -35.01 11.12
N LYS A 456 18.84 -34.24 10.36
CA LYS A 456 18.76 -32.76 10.31
C LYS A 456 18.80 -32.26 8.89
N VAL A 457 18.19 -31.07 8.69
CA VAL A 457 18.30 -30.28 7.48
C VAL A 457 19.22 -29.11 7.74
N TYR A 458 20.19 -28.91 6.88
CA TYR A 458 21.13 -27.80 6.89
C TYR A 458 20.71 -26.81 5.81
N ALA A 459 20.21 -25.65 6.22
CA ALA A 459 19.82 -24.59 5.31
C ALA A 459 21.04 -23.85 4.75
N PRO A 460 21.07 -23.47 3.47
CA PRO A 460 22.14 -22.62 2.95
C PRO A 460 22.14 -21.25 3.64
N THR A 461 23.32 -20.64 3.81
CA THR A 461 23.48 -19.42 4.62
C THR A 461 22.76 -18.20 4.04
N PHE A 462 22.44 -18.19 2.76
CA PHE A 462 21.65 -17.13 2.11
C PHE A 462 20.13 -17.21 2.41
N ARG A 463 19.63 -18.32 3.00
CA ARG A 463 18.24 -18.49 3.44
C ARG A 463 18.10 -18.04 4.90
N ASN A 464 17.79 -16.74 5.07
CA ASN A 464 17.63 -16.12 6.39
C ASN A 464 16.28 -16.44 7.05
N ASP A 465 15.36 -16.96 6.28
CA ASP A 465 13.96 -17.20 6.62
C ASP A 465 13.71 -18.59 7.22
N ILE A 466 14.70 -19.47 7.17
CA ILE A 466 14.56 -20.85 7.67
C ILE A 466 14.96 -20.92 9.14
N GLU A 467 13.97 -21.10 10.02
CA GLU A 467 14.17 -21.22 11.47
C GLU A 467 13.52 -22.49 12.04
N HIS A 468 12.42 -22.93 11.43
CA HIS A 468 11.56 -23.98 11.97
C HIS A 468 11.19 -25.04 10.93
N LEU A 469 10.68 -26.18 11.42
CA LEU A 469 10.20 -27.26 10.55
C LEU A 469 9.03 -26.82 9.63
N ALA A 470 8.26 -25.81 10.05
CA ALA A 470 7.19 -25.23 9.23
C ALA A 470 7.76 -24.54 7.96
N ASP A 471 8.93 -23.90 8.05
CA ASP A 471 9.56 -23.27 6.91
C ASP A 471 10.03 -24.33 5.89
N LEU A 472 10.53 -25.48 6.39
CA LEU A 472 10.85 -26.62 5.52
C LEU A 472 9.58 -27.23 4.88
N ALA A 473 8.47 -27.24 5.59
CA ALA A 473 7.19 -27.68 5.06
C ALA A 473 6.72 -26.78 3.91
N GLU A 474 6.91 -25.46 4.03
CA GLU A 474 6.65 -24.50 2.95
C GLU A 474 7.50 -24.79 1.72
N GLU A 475 8.81 -25.00 1.90
CA GLU A 475 9.71 -25.31 0.80
C GLU A 475 9.30 -26.60 0.06
N VAL A 476 8.93 -27.63 0.79
CA VAL A 476 8.41 -28.88 0.19
C VAL A 476 7.10 -28.64 -0.54
N ALA A 477 6.15 -27.92 0.08
CA ALA A 477 4.81 -27.68 -0.47
C ALA A 477 4.83 -26.87 -1.76
N ARG A 478 5.65 -25.81 -1.82
CA ARG A 478 5.70 -24.91 -2.99
C ARG A 478 6.28 -25.59 -4.23
N PHE A 479 7.28 -26.48 -4.08
CA PHE A 479 7.83 -27.24 -5.20
C PHE A 479 7.10 -28.54 -5.50
N TYR A 480 6.39 -29.12 -4.53
CA TYR A 480 5.43 -30.19 -4.80
C TYR A 480 4.23 -29.64 -5.59
N GLY A 481 3.85 -28.38 -5.33
CA GLY A 481 2.75 -27.65 -5.93
C GLY A 481 1.52 -27.65 -5.03
N PHE A 482 1.10 -26.46 -4.61
CA PHE A 482 -0.08 -26.29 -3.76
C PHE A 482 -1.36 -26.85 -4.39
N HIS A 483 -1.46 -26.84 -5.73
CA HIS A 483 -2.58 -27.41 -6.48
C HIS A 483 -2.69 -28.95 -6.38
N ASN A 484 -1.61 -29.63 -5.96
CA ASN A 484 -1.59 -31.08 -5.73
C ASN A 484 -2.08 -31.46 -4.33
N ILE A 485 -2.28 -30.50 -3.42
CA ILE A 485 -2.76 -30.74 -2.08
C ILE A 485 -4.26 -31.06 -2.14
N PRO A 486 -4.72 -32.23 -1.65
CA PRO A 486 -6.12 -32.63 -1.73
C PRO A 486 -7.01 -31.72 -0.88
N ASN A 487 -8.15 -31.35 -1.41
CA ASN A 487 -9.17 -30.61 -0.66
C ASN A 487 -9.83 -31.53 0.40
N HIS A 488 -9.85 -31.08 1.64
CA HIS A 488 -10.54 -31.75 2.74
C HIS A 488 -11.74 -30.95 3.21
N MET A 489 -12.84 -31.65 3.42
CA MET A 489 -13.99 -31.06 4.11
C MET A 489 -13.65 -30.84 5.58
N LEU A 490 -13.96 -29.64 6.09
CA LEU A 490 -13.85 -29.39 7.53
C LEU A 490 -14.69 -30.42 8.30
N GLN A 491 -14.03 -31.17 9.18
CA GLN A 491 -14.69 -32.14 10.07
C GLN A 491 -14.90 -31.47 11.44
N GLY A 492 -16.14 -31.33 11.83
CA GLY A 492 -16.52 -30.78 13.12
C GLY A 492 -17.85 -30.05 13.08
N ALA A 493 -18.47 -29.90 14.22
CA ALA A 493 -19.66 -29.08 14.39
C ALA A 493 -19.24 -27.60 14.45
N ALA A 494 -19.23 -26.92 13.31
CA ALA A 494 -19.05 -25.46 13.28
C ALA A 494 -20.37 -24.80 13.66
N ASN A 495 -20.60 -24.52 14.94
CA ASN A 495 -21.70 -23.71 15.40
C ASN A 495 -21.38 -22.23 15.22
N GLY A 496 -21.50 -21.73 13.98
CA GLY A 496 -21.44 -20.31 13.74
C GLY A 496 -22.63 -19.59 14.37
N LYS A 497 -22.37 -18.71 15.35
CA LYS A 497 -23.41 -17.84 15.93
C LYS A 497 -22.83 -16.43 16.14
N LEU A 498 -23.75 -15.47 16.10
CA LEU A 498 -23.39 -14.10 16.46
C LEU A 498 -23.16 -14.02 17.98
N THR A 499 -22.21 -13.17 18.38
CA THR A 499 -22.13 -12.74 19.77
C THR A 499 -23.38 -11.92 20.13
N HIS A 500 -23.63 -11.74 21.44
CA HIS A 500 -24.75 -10.90 21.87
C HIS A 500 -24.65 -9.49 21.32
N ARG A 501 -23.46 -8.90 21.36
CA ARG A 501 -23.19 -7.57 20.78
C ARG A 501 -23.47 -7.51 19.27
N GLN A 502 -22.99 -8.45 18.50
CA GLN A 502 -23.27 -8.52 17.06
C GLN A 502 -24.77 -8.69 16.75
N SER A 503 -25.49 -9.47 17.59
CA SER A 503 -26.94 -9.63 17.45
C SER A 503 -27.69 -8.33 17.75
N PHE A 504 -27.24 -7.60 18.76
CA PHE A 504 -27.75 -6.28 19.11
C PHE A 504 -27.56 -5.27 17.97
N GLU A 505 -26.33 -5.16 17.45
CA GLU A 505 -26.00 -4.24 16.33
C GLU A 505 -26.78 -4.59 15.07
N ARG A 506 -26.91 -5.89 14.75
CA ARG A 506 -27.72 -6.34 13.60
C ARG A 506 -29.20 -6.00 13.80
N LYS A 507 -29.73 -6.16 15.00
CA LYS A 507 -31.12 -5.80 15.35
C LYS A 507 -31.33 -4.29 15.22
N LEU A 508 -30.34 -3.49 15.64
CA LEU A 508 -30.31 -2.04 15.49
C LEU A 508 -30.43 -1.63 14.02
N GLY A 509 -29.52 -2.11 13.17
CA GLY A 509 -29.51 -1.79 11.73
C GLY A 509 -30.83 -2.23 11.05
N ASN A 510 -31.27 -3.47 11.29
CA ASN A 510 -32.53 -3.98 10.73
C ASN A 510 -33.75 -3.14 11.16
N THR A 511 -33.74 -2.62 12.37
CA THR A 511 -34.83 -1.75 12.86
C THR A 511 -34.86 -0.43 12.13
N LEU A 512 -33.68 0.18 11.89
CA LEU A 512 -33.58 1.43 11.15
C LEU A 512 -33.98 1.24 9.68
N LEU A 513 -33.56 0.16 9.04
CA LEU A 513 -34.03 -0.21 7.70
C LEU A 513 -35.55 -0.37 7.65
N ALA A 514 -36.16 -1.05 8.66
CA ALA A 514 -37.60 -1.22 8.76
C ALA A 514 -38.34 0.11 9.01
N CYS A 515 -37.70 1.12 9.59
CA CYS A 515 -38.20 2.46 9.73
C CYS A 515 -38.06 3.32 8.44
N GLY A 516 -37.51 2.75 7.36
CA GLY A 516 -37.33 3.43 6.08
C GLY A 516 -36.03 4.24 5.97
N CYS A 517 -35.06 4.02 6.87
CA CYS A 517 -33.75 4.66 6.77
C CYS A 517 -32.84 3.87 5.82
N THR A 518 -32.08 4.55 5.00
CA THR A 518 -31.04 3.97 4.15
C THR A 518 -29.69 4.01 4.87
N GLU A 519 -28.97 2.89 4.90
CA GLU A 519 -27.62 2.85 5.47
C GLU A 519 -26.62 3.57 4.59
N VAL A 520 -25.75 4.36 5.23
CA VAL A 520 -24.63 5.04 4.59
C VAL A 520 -23.34 4.76 5.37
N SER A 521 -22.22 4.87 4.70
CA SER A 521 -20.90 4.71 5.30
C SER A 521 -20.02 5.86 4.85
N THR A 522 -19.44 6.57 5.81
CA THR A 522 -18.57 7.72 5.56
C THR A 522 -17.17 7.49 6.12
N PHE A 523 -16.21 8.30 5.69
CA PHE A 523 -14.85 8.21 6.22
C PHE A 523 -14.79 8.63 7.69
N SER A 524 -13.96 7.92 8.45
CA SER A 524 -13.62 8.30 9.84
C SER A 524 -12.68 9.50 9.91
N PHE A 525 -12.07 9.88 8.79
CA PHE A 525 -11.19 11.04 8.67
C PHE A 525 -11.99 12.24 8.15
N ILE A 526 -11.81 13.37 8.81
CA ILE A 526 -12.51 14.62 8.47
C ILE A 526 -11.52 15.80 8.50
N SER A 527 -11.97 16.94 7.96
CA SER A 527 -11.29 18.21 8.12
C SER A 527 -11.54 18.81 9.50
N PRO A 528 -10.56 19.46 10.15
CA PRO A 528 -10.79 20.27 11.34
C PRO A 528 -11.88 21.33 11.16
N LYS A 529 -12.05 21.86 9.93
CA LYS A 529 -13.10 22.83 9.55
C LYS A 529 -14.52 22.26 9.61
N ALA A 530 -14.68 20.94 9.65
CA ALA A 530 -15.98 20.30 9.79
C ALA A 530 -16.68 20.70 11.10
N TYR A 531 -15.92 20.95 12.15
CA TYR A 531 -16.47 21.44 13.42
C TYR A 531 -16.94 22.89 13.34
N ASP A 532 -16.33 23.72 12.51
CA ASP A 532 -16.79 25.09 12.27
C ASP A 532 -18.11 25.06 11.50
N LYS A 533 -18.28 24.18 10.53
CA LYS A 533 -19.53 24.02 9.78
C LYS A 533 -20.71 23.65 10.67
N ILE A 534 -20.50 22.85 11.72
CA ILE A 534 -21.57 22.52 12.69
C ILE A 534 -21.61 23.47 13.88
N CYS A 535 -20.94 24.63 13.77
CA CYS A 535 -20.93 25.72 14.74
C CYS A 535 -20.45 25.35 16.15
N LEU A 536 -19.58 24.35 16.30
CA LEU A 536 -19.02 24.02 17.62
C LEU A 536 -18.17 25.17 18.16
N PRO A 537 -18.28 25.52 19.47
CA PRO A 537 -17.41 26.50 20.11
C PRO A 537 -15.92 26.09 20.04
N ALA A 538 -15.02 27.05 20.06
CA ALA A 538 -13.59 26.82 19.95
C ALA A 538 -13.04 25.98 21.13
N ASP A 539 -13.66 26.07 22.29
CA ASP A 539 -13.33 25.36 23.53
C ASP A 539 -14.07 24.02 23.69
N SER A 540 -14.85 23.60 22.70
CA SER A 540 -15.58 22.33 22.76
C SER A 540 -14.62 21.14 22.82
N THR A 541 -14.88 20.23 23.73
CA THR A 541 -14.10 18.97 23.89
C THR A 541 -14.17 18.09 22.65
N LEU A 542 -15.21 18.21 21.83
CA LEU A 542 -15.34 17.49 20.56
C LEU A 542 -14.30 17.93 19.51
N ARG A 543 -13.66 19.10 19.69
CA ARG A 543 -12.57 19.54 18.81
C ARG A 543 -11.24 18.90 19.13
N ASN A 544 -11.12 18.23 20.27
CA ASN A 544 -9.93 17.49 20.62
C ASN A 544 -9.91 16.18 19.84
N SER A 545 -9.31 16.20 18.67
CA SER A 545 -9.24 15.08 17.72
C SER A 545 -7.82 14.55 17.59
N ILE A 546 -7.72 13.29 17.19
CA ILE A 546 -6.44 12.68 16.83
C ILE A 546 -6.03 13.24 15.47
N VAL A 547 -4.81 13.76 15.38
CA VAL A 547 -4.22 14.28 14.14
C VAL A 547 -3.53 13.14 13.42
N ILE A 548 -3.81 12.97 12.12
CA ILE A 548 -3.15 11.98 11.27
C ILE A 548 -1.75 12.49 10.93
N LEU A 549 -0.74 11.64 11.13
CA LEU A 549 0.66 12.01 10.96
C LEU A 549 1.01 12.36 9.49
N ASN A 550 0.43 11.61 8.54
CA ASN A 550 0.66 11.74 7.11
C ASN A 550 -0.66 11.70 6.32
N PRO A 551 -1.54 12.72 6.48
CA PRO A 551 -2.84 12.73 5.83
C PRO A 551 -2.70 12.88 4.31
N LEU A 552 -3.70 12.41 3.56
CA LEU A 552 -3.78 12.64 2.11
C LEU A 552 -4.03 14.11 1.77
N GLY A 553 -4.75 14.82 2.65
CA GLY A 553 -5.05 16.23 2.51
C GLY A 553 -5.60 16.80 3.82
N GLU A 554 -5.82 18.12 3.88
CA GLU A 554 -6.39 18.79 5.07
C GLU A 554 -7.82 18.31 5.36
N ASP A 555 -8.56 17.95 4.33
CA ASP A 555 -9.93 17.44 4.40
C ASP A 555 -10.06 16.08 5.09
N THR A 556 -8.96 15.35 5.26
CA THR A 556 -8.87 14.04 5.91
C THR A 556 -7.78 13.98 6.99
N SER A 557 -7.49 15.12 7.63
CA SER A 557 -6.31 15.27 8.50
C SER A 557 -6.53 14.91 9.97
N ILE A 558 -7.77 14.71 10.40
CA ILE A 558 -8.10 14.32 11.78
C ILE A 558 -9.12 13.19 11.82
N MET A 559 -9.12 12.44 12.93
CA MET A 559 -10.17 11.46 13.20
C MET A 559 -11.39 12.12 13.86
N ARG A 560 -12.59 11.73 13.42
CA ARG A 560 -13.86 12.30 13.88
C ARG A 560 -14.16 11.95 15.34
N THR A 561 -14.70 12.92 16.09
CA THR A 561 -15.23 12.75 17.45
C THR A 561 -16.77 12.69 17.46
N THR A 562 -17.42 13.01 16.35
CA THR A 562 -18.87 12.90 16.10
C THR A 562 -19.10 12.59 14.60
N ILE A 563 -20.21 11.93 14.28
CA ILE A 563 -20.58 11.61 12.89
C ILE A 563 -21.44 12.72 12.26
N LEU A 564 -21.90 13.68 13.03
CA LEU A 564 -22.82 14.73 12.57
C LEU A 564 -22.33 15.48 11.32
N PRO A 565 -21.05 15.91 11.22
CA PRO A 565 -20.53 16.55 10.01
C PRO A 565 -20.64 15.65 8.78
N SER A 566 -20.25 14.40 8.90
CA SER A 566 -20.26 13.43 7.81
C SER A 566 -21.66 13.14 7.31
N MET A 567 -22.62 12.99 8.21
CA MET A 567 -24.04 12.82 7.86
C MET A 567 -24.60 14.06 7.14
N LEU A 568 -24.24 15.27 7.59
CA LEU A 568 -24.64 16.50 6.92
C LEU A 568 -24.04 16.63 5.52
N ASP A 569 -22.81 16.21 5.30
CA ASP A 569 -22.22 16.17 3.96
C ASP A 569 -23.00 15.21 3.03
N VAL A 570 -23.39 14.03 3.51
CA VAL A 570 -24.21 13.08 2.74
C VAL A 570 -25.58 13.66 2.41
N LEU A 571 -26.24 14.28 3.38
CA LEU A 571 -27.55 14.92 3.16
C LEU A 571 -27.44 16.11 2.20
N SER A 572 -26.39 16.91 2.33
CA SER A 572 -26.07 18.02 1.40
C SER A 572 -25.86 17.51 -0.03
N PHE A 573 -25.06 16.45 -0.18
CA PHE A 573 -24.84 15.84 -1.49
C PHE A 573 -26.15 15.44 -2.16
N ASN A 574 -27.01 14.69 -1.46
CA ASN A 574 -28.29 14.24 -1.98
C ASN A 574 -29.23 15.41 -2.30
N TYR A 575 -29.34 16.41 -1.39
CA TYR A 575 -30.14 17.59 -1.61
C TYR A 575 -29.74 18.39 -2.85
N ASN A 576 -28.42 18.60 -3.04
CA ASN A 576 -27.92 19.34 -4.19
C ASN A 576 -28.05 18.53 -5.49
N HIS A 577 -28.16 17.20 -5.43
CA HIS A 577 -28.51 16.32 -6.55
C HIS A 577 -30.02 16.18 -6.77
N LYS A 578 -30.85 17.07 -6.13
CA LYS A 578 -32.30 17.16 -6.32
C LYS A 578 -33.06 15.94 -5.79
N THR A 579 -32.55 15.21 -4.83
CA THR A 579 -33.31 14.20 -4.11
C THR A 579 -34.32 14.92 -3.23
N GLU A 580 -35.62 14.68 -3.42
CA GLU A 580 -36.72 15.43 -2.76
C GLU A 580 -36.79 15.14 -1.26
N ALA A 581 -36.48 13.91 -0.85
CA ALA A 581 -36.53 13.49 0.55
C ALA A 581 -35.44 12.45 0.82
N ALA A 582 -34.87 12.49 2.02
CA ALA A 582 -33.89 11.52 2.47
C ALA A 582 -34.15 11.13 3.93
N CYS A 583 -33.95 9.86 4.25
CA CYS A 583 -33.87 9.33 5.61
C CYS A 583 -32.75 8.32 5.64
N MET A 584 -31.62 8.69 6.26
CA MET A 584 -30.36 7.94 6.19
C MET A 584 -29.83 7.70 7.61
N TYR A 585 -29.05 6.61 7.77
CA TYR A 585 -28.37 6.36 9.03
C TYR A 585 -26.96 5.83 8.76
N GLU A 586 -26.07 6.10 9.70
CA GLU A 586 -24.74 5.52 9.78
C GLU A 586 -24.51 4.95 11.19
N MET A 587 -24.06 3.72 11.29
CA MET A 587 -23.46 3.16 12.50
C MET A 587 -21.95 3.22 12.33
N GLY A 588 -21.30 4.18 12.96
CA GLY A 588 -19.90 4.46 12.79
C GLY A 588 -19.15 4.60 14.12
N THR A 589 -17.83 4.52 14.04
CA THR A 589 -16.95 4.73 15.19
C THR A 589 -16.48 6.17 15.25
N VAL A 590 -16.43 6.71 16.46
CA VAL A 590 -15.81 7.98 16.80
C VAL A 590 -14.65 7.77 17.76
N TYR A 591 -13.69 8.68 17.76
CA TYR A 591 -12.39 8.49 18.41
C TYR A 591 -12.14 9.64 19.40
N THR A 592 -12.04 9.30 20.67
CA THR A 592 -11.71 10.27 21.73
C THR A 592 -10.27 10.08 22.16
N PRO A 593 -9.39 11.08 21.98
CA PRO A 593 -8.00 10.96 22.40
C PRO A 593 -7.89 10.81 23.91
N THR A 594 -6.88 10.08 24.34
CA THR A 594 -6.46 9.88 25.74
C THR A 594 -5.12 10.56 25.98
N THR A 595 -4.24 9.95 26.73
CA THR A 595 -2.85 10.40 26.88
C THR A 595 -2.01 9.98 25.67
N PRO A 596 -0.91 10.69 25.35
CA PRO A 596 -0.11 10.41 24.13
C PRO A 596 0.46 8.99 24.03
N ASP A 597 0.58 8.30 25.14
CA ASP A 597 1.11 6.93 25.28
C ASP A 597 0.02 5.85 25.23
N LYS A 598 -1.25 6.23 25.11
CA LYS A 598 -2.39 5.30 25.10
C LYS A 598 -3.20 5.39 23.80
N LEU A 599 -3.77 4.27 23.43
CA LEU A 599 -4.74 4.23 22.35
C LEU A 599 -5.99 5.08 22.68
N PRO A 600 -6.66 5.65 21.67
CA PRO A 600 -7.91 6.39 21.85
C PRO A 600 -9.04 5.49 22.37
N ILE A 601 -10.06 6.14 22.94
CA ILE A 601 -11.31 5.46 23.21
C ILE A 601 -12.12 5.45 21.90
N GLU A 602 -12.44 4.26 21.45
CA GLU A 602 -13.32 4.04 20.30
C GLU A 602 -14.75 3.82 20.77
N SER A 603 -15.69 4.63 20.29
CA SER A 603 -17.08 4.54 20.64
C SER A 603 -17.95 4.45 19.41
N GLN A 604 -18.87 3.47 19.39
CA GLN A 604 -19.84 3.35 18.31
C GLN A 604 -21.01 4.33 18.54
N LYS A 605 -21.36 5.05 17.48
CA LYS A 605 -22.53 5.95 17.41
C LYS A 605 -23.41 5.53 16.25
N VAL A 606 -24.72 5.75 16.41
CA VAL A 606 -25.66 5.78 15.30
C VAL A 606 -26.08 7.21 15.06
N THR A 607 -25.89 7.69 13.85
CA THR A 607 -26.38 8.98 13.43
C THR A 607 -27.47 8.79 12.39
N ILE A 608 -28.64 9.39 12.62
CA ILE A 608 -29.77 9.39 11.70
C ILE A 608 -29.91 10.82 11.16
N GLY A 609 -30.08 10.95 9.84
CA GLY A 609 -30.29 12.22 9.19
C GLY A 609 -31.49 12.18 8.23
N MET A 610 -32.37 13.21 8.25
CA MET A 610 -33.51 13.25 7.37
C MET A 610 -33.95 14.68 6.96
N TYR A 611 -34.49 14.76 5.76
CA TYR A 611 -35.16 15.96 5.25
C TYR A 611 -36.25 15.58 4.24
N GLY A 612 -37.22 16.51 3.97
CA GLY A 612 -38.32 16.29 3.00
C GLY A 612 -39.30 15.18 3.43
N GLY A 613 -40.21 14.77 2.57
CA GLY A 613 -41.07 13.61 2.76
C GLY A 613 -41.89 13.55 4.08
N GLY A 614 -42.23 14.71 4.67
CA GLY A 614 -42.89 14.76 5.97
C GLY A 614 -41.95 14.66 7.18
N ALA A 615 -40.61 14.82 6.96
CA ALA A 615 -39.64 14.89 8.03
C ALA A 615 -39.93 16.04 9.00
N ASP A 616 -40.08 15.72 10.27
CA ASP A 616 -40.20 16.66 11.37
C ASP A 616 -39.53 16.09 12.64
N PHE A 617 -39.53 16.88 13.70
CA PHE A 617 -38.99 16.45 15.00
C PHE A 617 -39.65 15.20 15.54
N PHE A 618 -40.97 15.05 15.40
CA PHE A 618 -41.72 13.92 15.94
C PHE A 618 -41.53 12.65 15.12
N ALA A 619 -41.40 12.77 13.80
CA ALA A 619 -41.04 11.67 12.93
C ALA A 619 -39.67 11.07 13.33
N LEU A 620 -38.63 11.93 13.47
CA LEU A 620 -37.33 11.52 13.93
C LEU A 620 -37.35 10.88 15.34
N LYS A 621 -38.06 11.58 16.27
CA LYS A 621 -38.25 11.06 17.64
C LYS A 621 -38.92 9.70 17.64
N GLY A 622 -39.93 9.50 16.79
CA GLY A 622 -40.60 8.20 16.64
C GLY A 622 -39.68 7.08 16.17
N ILE A 623 -38.74 7.35 15.25
CA ILE A 623 -37.74 6.40 14.81
C ILE A 623 -36.81 6.04 15.98
N VAL A 624 -36.32 7.04 16.75
CA VAL A 624 -35.46 6.78 17.92
C VAL A 624 -36.22 5.98 18.99
N GLU A 625 -37.46 6.35 19.34
CA GLU A 625 -38.28 5.60 20.31
C GLU A 625 -38.54 4.17 19.83
N LYS A 626 -38.82 3.96 18.52
CA LYS A 626 -39.02 2.62 17.97
C LYS A 626 -37.76 1.79 18.03
N LEU A 627 -36.61 2.41 17.74
CA LEU A 627 -35.31 1.75 17.87
C LEU A 627 -35.07 1.29 19.31
N LEU A 628 -35.24 2.20 20.30
CA LEU A 628 -35.04 1.88 21.71
C LEU A 628 -36.02 0.79 22.19
N ASP A 629 -37.28 0.86 21.76
CA ASP A 629 -38.27 -0.20 22.05
C ASP A 629 -37.85 -1.57 21.50
N CYS A 630 -37.40 -1.60 20.23
CA CYS A 630 -36.91 -2.84 19.63
C CYS A 630 -35.64 -3.37 20.31
N LEU A 631 -34.77 -2.52 20.79
CA LEU A 631 -33.54 -2.86 21.50
C LEU A 631 -33.79 -3.15 22.98
N HIS A 632 -35.03 -3.04 23.45
CA HIS A 632 -35.46 -3.24 24.85
C HIS A 632 -34.80 -2.24 25.83
N VAL A 633 -34.62 -1.02 25.42
CA VAL A 633 -34.18 0.07 26.29
C VAL A 633 -35.41 0.84 26.75
N ASP A 634 -35.92 0.48 27.93
CA ASP A 634 -37.27 0.93 28.37
C ASP A 634 -37.26 2.12 29.32
N HIS A 635 -36.13 2.40 29.97
CA HIS A 635 -36.04 3.42 31.03
C HIS A 635 -35.18 4.59 30.63
N TYR A 636 -35.74 5.64 30.07
CA TYR A 636 -35.06 6.87 29.72
C TYR A 636 -35.92 8.10 30.02
N ASP A 637 -35.25 9.22 30.24
CA ASP A 637 -35.86 10.53 30.31
C ASP A 637 -35.72 11.27 28.99
N VAL A 638 -36.61 12.22 28.72
CA VAL A 638 -36.50 13.11 27.54
C VAL A 638 -36.53 14.56 28.02
N GLU A 639 -35.44 15.27 27.80
CA GLU A 639 -35.24 16.63 28.27
C GLU A 639 -34.96 17.58 27.09
N PRO A 640 -35.46 18.84 27.14
CA PRO A 640 -35.14 19.83 26.12
C PRO A 640 -33.68 20.26 26.24
N VAL A 641 -33.00 20.40 25.09
CA VAL A 641 -31.61 20.90 25.00
C VAL A 641 -31.66 22.28 24.31
N LYS A 642 -31.03 23.28 24.93
CA LYS A 642 -31.06 24.67 24.44
C LYS A 642 -29.68 25.23 24.07
N ASP A 643 -28.63 24.57 24.50
CA ASP A 643 -27.23 25.01 24.44
C ASP A 643 -26.37 24.28 23.42
N ASN A 644 -26.95 23.38 22.62
CA ASN A 644 -26.20 22.71 21.57
C ASN A 644 -26.23 23.53 20.26
N PRO A 645 -25.09 24.09 19.80
CA PRO A 645 -25.07 25.05 18.68
C PRO A 645 -25.35 24.41 17.32
N THR A 646 -25.23 23.11 17.20
CA THR A 646 -25.53 22.36 15.97
C THR A 646 -27.04 22.28 15.72
N PHE A 647 -27.83 22.35 16.77
CA PHE A 647 -29.27 22.15 16.74
C PHE A 647 -30.07 23.43 17.07
N HIS A 648 -31.30 23.46 16.64
CA HIS A 648 -32.23 24.56 16.93
C HIS A 648 -32.65 24.55 18.43
N PRO A 649 -32.44 25.64 19.19
CA PRO A 649 -32.58 25.64 20.66
C PRO A 649 -34.01 25.37 21.15
N GLY A 650 -35.02 25.57 20.31
CA GLY A 650 -36.42 25.29 20.65
C GLY A 650 -36.96 23.95 20.12
N ARG A 651 -36.15 23.18 19.41
CA ARG A 651 -36.57 21.92 18.73
C ARG A 651 -35.54 20.81 18.87
N THR A 652 -34.94 20.74 20.06
CA THR A 652 -33.86 19.73 20.36
C THR A 652 -34.17 19.09 21.69
N ALA A 653 -33.97 17.79 21.79
CA ALA A 653 -34.10 17.00 23.00
C ALA A 653 -32.95 16.02 23.17
N ALA A 654 -32.65 15.71 24.42
CA ALA A 654 -31.79 14.60 24.78
C ALA A 654 -32.60 13.47 25.45
N PHE A 655 -32.29 12.24 25.09
CA PHE A 655 -32.70 11.06 25.83
C PHE A 655 -31.59 10.75 26.82
N THR A 656 -31.91 10.57 28.08
CA THR A 656 -30.94 10.32 29.15
C THR A 656 -31.31 9.08 29.96
N ILE A 657 -30.31 8.35 30.43
CA ILE A 657 -30.44 7.23 31.37
C ILE A 657 -29.49 7.49 32.53
N ASP A 658 -30.00 7.57 33.75
CA ASP A 658 -29.23 7.85 34.97
C ASP A 658 -28.27 9.04 34.83
N GLY A 659 -28.76 10.11 34.16
CA GLY A 659 -28.00 11.35 33.90
C GLY A 659 -26.96 11.28 32.78
N LYS A 660 -26.81 10.12 32.12
CA LYS A 660 -25.97 9.97 30.92
C LYS A 660 -26.79 10.21 29.65
N VAL A 661 -26.23 10.90 28.69
CA VAL A 661 -26.87 11.13 27.39
C VAL A 661 -26.82 9.84 26.57
N LEU A 662 -27.98 9.29 26.27
CA LEU A 662 -28.17 8.14 25.38
C LEU A 662 -28.26 8.60 23.92
N ALA A 663 -29.05 9.64 23.67
CA ALA A 663 -29.24 10.19 22.34
C ALA A 663 -29.51 11.70 22.38
N THR A 664 -29.03 12.42 21.38
CA THR A 664 -29.41 13.82 21.13
C THR A 664 -30.08 13.90 19.76
N LEU A 665 -31.24 14.55 19.67
CA LEU A 665 -31.93 14.68 18.39
C LEU A 665 -32.62 16.04 18.29
N GLY A 666 -32.79 16.52 17.07
CA GLY A 666 -33.45 17.80 16.85
C GLY A 666 -33.44 18.29 15.41
N GLU A 667 -34.05 19.42 15.20
CA GLU A 667 -33.89 20.20 13.96
C GLU A 667 -32.49 20.83 13.95
N VAL A 668 -31.80 20.71 12.85
CA VAL A 668 -30.48 21.33 12.64
C VAL A 668 -30.65 22.88 12.68
N HIS A 669 -29.67 23.55 13.30
CA HIS A 669 -29.70 25.00 13.34
C HIS A 669 -29.66 25.61 11.93
N PRO A 670 -30.46 26.64 11.59
CA PRO A 670 -30.45 27.23 10.24
C PRO A 670 -29.08 27.62 9.73
N ASN A 671 -28.21 28.19 10.55
CA ASN A 671 -26.84 28.55 10.17
C ASN A 671 -26.01 27.31 9.79
N VAL A 672 -26.22 26.20 10.49
CA VAL A 672 -25.55 24.93 10.15
C VAL A 672 -26.07 24.39 8.82
N ALA A 673 -27.39 24.40 8.60
CA ALA A 673 -27.97 23.99 7.32
C ALA A 673 -27.44 24.84 6.14
N GLU A 674 -27.27 26.15 6.35
CA GLU A 674 -26.69 27.09 5.39
C GLU A 674 -25.23 26.76 5.11
N ASN A 675 -24.42 26.45 6.14
CA ASN A 675 -22.99 26.03 5.98
C ASN A 675 -22.84 24.76 5.13
N TYR A 676 -23.90 23.93 5.04
CA TYR A 676 -23.94 22.72 4.19
C TYR A 676 -24.77 22.95 2.90
N ALA A 677 -25.14 24.19 2.58
CA ALA A 677 -25.92 24.52 1.39
C ALA A 677 -27.26 23.72 1.28
N ILE A 678 -27.91 23.47 2.42
CA ILE A 678 -29.20 22.78 2.47
C ILE A 678 -30.29 23.81 2.74
N GLY A 679 -31.09 24.09 1.72
CA GLY A 679 -32.15 25.12 1.78
C GLY A 679 -33.47 24.62 2.38
N THR A 680 -33.50 23.48 3.06
CA THR A 680 -34.69 22.92 3.72
C THR A 680 -34.40 22.57 5.17
N ARG A 681 -35.44 22.26 5.95
CA ARG A 681 -35.26 21.80 7.33
C ARG A 681 -34.65 20.39 7.34
N VAL A 682 -33.65 20.23 8.17
CA VAL A 682 -32.93 18.97 8.39
C VAL A 682 -33.09 18.55 9.84
N TYR A 683 -33.23 17.27 10.05
CA TYR A 683 -33.36 16.68 11.39
C TYR A 683 -32.27 15.62 11.56
N LEU A 684 -31.55 15.69 12.67
CA LEU A 684 -30.49 14.75 13.02
C LEU A 684 -30.71 14.12 14.39
N ALA A 685 -30.29 12.88 14.52
CA ALA A 685 -30.15 12.21 15.82
C ALA A 685 -28.76 11.53 15.89
N GLU A 686 -28.10 11.63 17.03
CA GLU A 686 -26.89 10.86 17.34
C GLU A 686 -27.13 10.06 18.61
N ILE A 687 -26.95 8.73 18.54
CA ILE A 687 -27.27 7.75 19.59
C ILE A 687 -25.99 7.07 20.02
N ASP A 688 -25.75 6.93 21.32
CA ASP A 688 -24.65 6.16 21.88
C ASP A 688 -24.99 4.68 21.94
N VAL A 689 -24.36 3.87 21.09
CA VAL A 689 -24.64 2.44 20.97
C VAL A 689 -24.19 1.67 22.21
N ASN A 690 -23.14 2.11 22.88
CA ASN A 690 -22.63 1.45 24.08
C ASN A 690 -23.60 1.69 25.24
N THR A 691 -24.03 2.92 25.45
CA THR A 691 -25.05 3.25 26.47
C THR A 691 -26.35 2.50 26.21
N ALA A 692 -26.79 2.36 24.95
CA ALA A 692 -27.98 1.58 24.62
C ALA A 692 -27.79 0.09 24.93
N TYR A 693 -26.65 -0.49 24.60
CA TYR A 693 -26.33 -1.90 24.85
C TYR A 693 -26.23 -2.24 26.34
N GLU A 694 -25.60 -1.37 27.13
CA GLU A 694 -25.44 -1.54 28.57
C GLU A 694 -26.78 -1.47 29.32
N ASN A 695 -27.79 -0.81 28.74
CA ASN A 695 -29.10 -0.60 29.32
C ASN A 695 -30.21 -1.46 28.67
N GLU A 696 -29.85 -2.49 27.92
CA GLU A 696 -30.81 -3.47 27.41
C GLU A 696 -31.46 -4.25 28.56
N SER A 697 -32.79 -4.19 28.67
CA SER A 697 -33.55 -4.78 29.76
C SER A 697 -33.78 -6.31 29.60
N GLY A 698 -33.11 -6.94 28.66
CA GLY A 698 -33.15 -8.37 28.41
C GLY A 698 -34.39 -8.84 27.62
N THR A 699 -34.71 -10.11 27.74
CA THR A 699 -35.78 -10.75 26.97
C THR A 699 -37.18 -10.36 27.50
N ARG A 700 -38.03 -9.83 26.62
CA ARG A 700 -39.44 -9.60 26.96
C ARG A 700 -40.14 -10.92 27.19
N THR A 701 -40.78 -11.05 28.38
CA THR A 701 -41.57 -12.18 28.71
C THR A 701 -43.04 -11.98 28.32
N HIS A 702 -43.68 -13.08 27.94
CA HIS A 702 -45.13 -13.05 27.65
C HIS A 702 -45.92 -12.62 28.87
N LYS A 703 -46.79 -11.61 28.71
CA LYS A 703 -47.80 -11.22 29.68
C LYS A 703 -49.15 -11.82 29.25
N PRO A 704 -49.86 -12.57 30.12
CA PRO A 704 -51.16 -13.11 29.78
C PRO A 704 -52.17 -12.01 29.42
N LEU A 705 -53.05 -12.29 28.49
CA LEU A 705 -54.14 -11.37 28.16
C LEU A 705 -54.97 -11.06 29.41
N PRO A 706 -55.37 -9.80 29.59
CA PRO A 706 -56.15 -9.42 30.74
C PRO A 706 -57.52 -10.10 30.75
N LYS A 707 -57.91 -10.66 31.89
CA LYS A 707 -59.21 -11.32 32.09
C LYS A 707 -60.37 -10.36 32.39
N TYR A 708 -60.01 -9.16 32.91
CA TYR A 708 -60.99 -8.19 33.35
C TYR A 708 -60.99 -6.94 32.50
N PRO A 709 -62.10 -6.22 32.29
CA PRO A 709 -62.17 -5.01 31.50
C PRO A 709 -61.39 -3.88 32.16
N ALA A 710 -60.87 -2.96 31.33
CA ALA A 710 -60.24 -1.74 31.79
C ALA A 710 -61.26 -0.61 32.00
N SER A 711 -60.98 0.26 32.95
CA SER A 711 -61.66 1.53 33.11
C SER A 711 -60.83 2.66 32.50
N ASN A 712 -61.39 3.46 31.60
CA ASN A 712 -60.73 4.60 30.98
C ASN A 712 -61.27 5.92 31.60
N ARG A 713 -60.39 6.89 31.85
CA ARG A 713 -60.71 8.22 32.29
C ARG A 713 -59.90 9.25 31.48
N ASP A 714 -60.53 10.29 30.99
CA ASP A 714 -59.91 11.42 30.30
C ASP A 714 -59.83 12.60 31.25
N LEU A 715 -58.63 13.15 31.36
CA LEU A 715 -58.35 14.35 32.12
C LEU A 715 -57.53 15.35 31.29
N ALA A 716 -57.94 16.58 31.34
CA ALA A 716 -57.20 17.72 30.74
C ALA A 716 -56.67 18.64 31.85
N PHE A 717 -55.40 19.01 31.72
CA PHE A 717 -54.73 19.83 32.70
C PHE A 717 -54.15 21.09 32.04
N VAL A 718 -54.11 22.18 32.74
CA VAL A 718 -53.44 23.42 32.32
C VAL A 718 -52.13 23.53 33.11
N CYS A 719 -51.03 23.61 32.38
CA CYS A 719 -49.70 23.75 32.97
C CYS A 719 -48.84 24.77 32.18
N ASP A 720 -47.73 25.18 32.76
CA ASP A 720 -46.75 26.03 32.08
C ASP A 720 -46.21 25.33 30.81
N LYS A 721 -46.01 26.10 29.76
CA LYS A 721 -45.56 25.60 28.44
C LYS A 721 -44.27 24.82 28.54
N GLU A 722 -43.37 25.22 29.43
CA GLU A 722 -42.03 24.60 29.58
C GLU A 722 -42.05 23.24 30.29
N ILE A 723 -43.15 22.83 30.94
CA ILE A 723 -43.21 21.56 31.63
C ILE A 723 -43.29 20.40 30.61
N PRO A 724 -42.31 19.45 30.62
CA PRO A 724 -42.32 18.30 29.70
C PRO A 724 -43.53 17.40 29.96
N VAL A 725 -44.17 16.91 28.88
CA VAL A 725 -45.34 16.01 28.98
C VAL A 725 -44.98 14.71 29.71
N LEU A 726 -43.77 14.18 29.51
CA LEU A 726 -43.31 12.94 30.19
C LEU A 726 -43.31 13.09 31.72
N LYS A 727 -42.95 14.28 32.23
CA LYS A 727 -43.04 14.58 33.68
C LYS A 727 -44.45 14.46 34.21
N LEU A 728 -45.46 14.92 33.42
CA LEU A 728 -46.88 14.80 33.75
C LEU A 728 -47.31 13.33 33.70
N GLN A 729 -46.94 12.59 32.66
CA GLN A 729 -47.26 11.16 32.52
C GLN A 729 -46.75 10.32 33.71
N ARG A 730 -45.53 10.60 34.17
CA ARG A 730 -44.93 9.94 35.33
C ARG A 730 -45.65 10.27 36.61
N ALA A 731 -45.94 11.54 36.86
CA ALA A 731 -46.71 11.92 38.04
C ALA A 731 -48.10 11.31 38.07
N ILE A 732 -48.75 11.23 36.91
CA ILE A 732 -50.02 10.52 36.75
C ILE A 732 -49.87 9.00 37.06
N GLY A 733 -48.83 8.40 36.49
CA GLY A 733 -48.54 6.97 36.69
C GLY A 733 -48.28 6.61 38.14
N GLU A 734 -47.46 7.38 38.84
CA GLU A 734 -47.20 7.23 40.27
C GLU A 734 -48.47 7.40 41.15
N ALA A 735 -49.30 8.40 40.80
CA ALA A 735 -50.52 8.65 41.53
C ALA A 735 -51.58 7.56 41.34
N VAL A 736 -51.69 7.00 40.16
CA VAL A 736 -52.56 5.86 39.87
C VAL A 736 -52.05 4.56 40.52
N GLY A 737 -50.72 4.31 40.41
CA GLY A 737 -50.09 3.18 41.05
C GLY A 737 -50.35 1.85 40.33
N LYS A 738 -50.49 0.76 41.10
CA LYS A 738 -50.49 -0.61 40.56
C LYS A 738 -51.63 -0.95 39.58
N THR A 739 -52.66 -0.14 39.53
CA THR A 739 -53.80 -0.33 38.61
C THR A 739 -53.62 0.35 37.28
N LEU A 740 -52.50 1.08 37.08
CA LEU A 740 -52.20 1.74 35.81
C LEU A 740 -51.88 0.70 34.74
N GLU A 741 -52.60 0.75 33.61
CA GLU A 741 -52.25 0.00 32.40
C GLU A 741 -51.54 0.87 31.39
N SER A 742 -52.05 2.09 31.16
CA SER A 742 -51.37 3.08 30.27
C SER A 742 -51.85 4.53 30.54
N VAL A 743 -50.97 5.49 30.26
CA VAL A 743 -51.29 6.90 30.16
C VAL A 743 -50.93 7.34 28.74
N LYS A 744 -51.91 7.79 27.97
CA LYS A 744 -51.73 8.25 26.60
C LYS A 744 -52.08 9.74 26.47
N LEU A 745 -51.15 10.52 25.98
CA LEU A 745 -51.43 11.87 25.56
C LEU A 745 -52.27 11.82 24.27
N PHE A 746 -53.37 12.57 24.18
CA PHE A 746 -54.18 12.63 22.96
C PHE A 746 -54.44 14.01 22.46
N ASP A 747 -54.25 15.06 23.29
CA ASP A 747 -54.38 16.42 22.86
C ASP A 747 -53.47 17.41 23.60
N VAL A 748 -52.89 18.37 22.85
CA VAL A 748 -52.12 19.49 23.38
C VAL A 748 -52.65 20.77 22.73
N TYR A 749 -53.35 21.59 23.51
CA TYR A 749 -53.92 22.81 23.01
C TYR A 749 -53.19 24.07 23.54
N GLN A 750 -52.87 24.97 22.63
CA GLN A 750 -52.29 26.28 22.91
C GLN A 750 -53.04 27.32 22.05
N GLY A 751 -54.02 27.97 22.60
CA GLY A 751 -54.81 28.93 21.85
C GLY A 751 -55.43 29.98 22.77
N GLU A 752 -56.32 30.82 22.24
CA GLU A 752 -56.90 31.97 22.92
C GLU A 752 -57.62 31.64 24.24
N GLN A 753 -58.07 30.40 24.45
CA GLN A 753 -58.75 29.97 25.67
C GLN A 753 -57.79 29.60 26.82
N ILE A 754 -56.48 29.63 26.58
CA ILE A 754 -55.45 29.29 27.57
C ILE A 754 -54.57 30.49 27.82
N GLU A 755 -54.28 30.76 29.09
CA GLU A 755 -53.38 31.85 29.50
C GLU A 755 -52.05 31.84 28.76
N LYS A 756 -51.56 32.99 28.36
CA LYS A 756 -50.32 33.16 27.65
C LYS A 756 -49.17 32.61 28.48
N GLY A 757 -48.37 31.71 27.88
CA GLY A 757 -47.29 31.00 28.59
C GLY A 757 -47.71 29.63 29.15
N LYS A 758 -49.00 29.26 29.02
CA LYS A 758 -49.50 27.92 29.43
C LYS A 758 -49.96 27.09 28.25
N LYS A 759 -50.11 25.80 28.46
CA LYS A 759 -50.70 24.81 27.54
C LYS A 759 -51.70 23.93 28.26
N SER A 760 -52.75 23.48 27.55
CA SER A 760 -53.64 22.42 28.01
C SER A 760 -53.13 21.07 27.46
N VAL A 761 -53.05 20.08 28.32
CA VAL A 761 -52.58 18.75 27.96
C VAL A 761 -53.62 17.72 28.41
N ALA A 762 -54.13 16.91 27.48
CA ALA A 762 -55.15 15.93 27.75
C ALA A 762 -54.64 14.53 27.67
N PHE A 763 -54.94 13.75 28.72
CA PHE A 763 -54.51 12.35 28.85
C PHE A 763 -55.67 11.40 28.94
N ASN A 764 -55.60 10.29 28.21
CA ASN A 764 -56.41 9.09 28.47
C ASN A 764 -55.66 8.17 29.44
N ILE A 765 -56.24 7.93 30.60
CA ILE A 765 -55.67 7.14 31.67
C ILE A 765 -56.46 5.82 31.73
N ARG A 766 -55.78 4.75 31.38
CA ARG A 766 -56.36 3.38 31.36
C ARG A 766 -55.90 2.61 32.59
N MET A 767 -56.88 2.15 33.33
CA MET A 767 -56.66 1.45 34.58
C MET A 767 -57.28 0.05 34.54
N ARG A 768 -56.62 -0.92 35.19
CA ARG A 768 -57.10 -2.29 35.29
C ARG A 768 -56.58 -2.98 36.56
N ALA A 769 -57.41 -3.74 37.20
CA ALA A 769 -56.97 -4.67 38.23
C ALA A 769 -56.72 -6.07 37.60
N HIS A 770 -55.73 -6.82 38.11
CA HIS A 770 -55.35 -8.12 37.59
C HIS A 770 -56.24 -9.24 38.10
N ASP A 771 -56.91 -9.02 39.23
CA ASP A 771 -57.63 -10.02 39.99
C ASP A 771 -59.20 -9.85 39.96
N ARG A 772 -59.69 -8.67 39.54
CA ARG A 772 -61.09 -8.32 39.45
C ARG A 772 -61.40 -7.18 38.49
N THR A 773 -62.69 -6.90 38.27
CA THR A 773 -63.13 -5.67 37.61
C THR A 773 -62.96 -4.50 38.59
N LEU A 774 -62.39 -3.36 38.14
CA LEU A 774 -62.31 -2.15 38.94
C LEU A 774 -63.73 -1.55 39.11
N THR A 775 -64.04 -1.07 40.31
CA THR A 775 -65.25 -0.33 40.54
C THR A 775 -65.09 1.16 40.16
N ASP A 776 -66.21 1.85 39.90
CA ASP A 776 -66.10 3.30 39.55
C ASP A 776 -65.56 4.08 40.74
N ASP A 777 -65.90 3.75 41.98
CA ASP A 777 -65.35 4.41 43.17
C ASP A 777 -63.81 4.28 43.28
N GLU A 778 -63.25 3.13 42.92
CA GLU A 778 -61.78 2.91 42.88
C GLU A 778 -61.10 3.74 41.78
N ALA A 779 -61.70 3.82 40.57
CA ALA A 779 -61.21 4.62 39.47
C ALA A 779 -61.28 6.09 39.81
N ASP A 780 -62.36 6.58 40.36
CA ASP A 780 -62.54 7.98 40.77
C ASP A 780 -61.63 8.36 41.95
N ALA A 781 -61.41 7.46 42.90
CA ALA A 781 -60.38 7.68 43.93
C ALA A 781 -58.97 7.82 43.35
N ALA A 782 -58.64 7.03 42.32
CA ALA A 782 -57.35 7.17 41.59
C ALA A 782 -57.25 8.52 40.88
N MET A 783 -58.35 8.96 40.22
CA MET A 783 -58.37 10.28 39.57
C MET A 783 -58.19 11.45 40.55
N LYS A 784 -58.83 11.33 41.75
CA LYS A 784 -58.62 12.34 42.82
C LYS A 784 -57.18 12.38 43.29
N ARG A 785 -56.46 11.25 43.34
CA ARG A 785 -55.03 11.24 43.66
C ARG A 785 -54.20 11.88 42.57
N VAL A 786 -54.53 11.63 41.27
CA VAL A 786 -53.87 12.26 40.12
C VAL A 786 -54.03 13.76 40.17
N VAL A 787 -55.24 14.30 40.30
CA VAL A 787 -55.52 15.75 40.42
C VAL A 787 -54.73 16.34 41.58
N LYS A 788 -54.72 15.71 42.74
CA LYS A 788 -53.99 16.19 43.91
C LYS A 788 -52.47 16.15 43.74
N ALA A 789 -51.94 15.15 42.98
CA ALA A 789 -50.50 15.07 42.70
C ALA A 789 -50.05 16.16 41.76
N LEU A 790 -50.85 16.45 40.71
CA LEU A 790 -50.55 17.48 39.76
C LEU A 790 -50.78 18.92 40.32
N ASP A 791 -51.76 19.07 41.18
CA ASP A 791 -51.99 20.35 41.90
C ASP A 791 -50.79 20.74 42.78
N LYS A 792 -50.16 19.77 43.45
CA LYS A 792 -48.87 20.02 44.16
C LYS A 792 -47.73 20.49 43.26
N MET A 793 -47.81 20.26 41.98
CA MET A 793 -46.85 20.76 40.95
C MET A 793 -47.27 22.10 40.34
N GLY A 794 -48.34 22.73 40.86
CA GLY A 794 -48.91 23.96 40.32
C GLY A 794 -49.72 23.75 39.03
N ILE A 795 -50.24 22.55 38.79
CA ILE A 795 -50.93 22.18 37.55
C ILE A 795 -52.40 22.00 37.86
N SER A 796 -53.27 22.76 37.21
CA SER A 796 -54.68 22.76 37.45
C SER A 796 -55.47 21.93 36.43
N LEU A 797 -56.59 21.34 36.91
CA LEU A 797 -57.53 20.68 36.01
C LEU A 797 -58.16 21.75 35.09
N ARG A 798 -58.25 21.45 33.80
CA ARG A 798 -59.00 22.30 32.87
C ARG A 798 -60.48 22.18 33.13
N SER A 799 -61.13 23.24 33.49
CA SER A 799 -62.59 23.34 33.71
C SER A 799 -63.36 23.30 32.39
#